data_03f5eade9837ecb095a7ac0dd1aa121e
#
_entry.id   03f5eade9837ecb095a7ac0dd1aa121e
#
_cell.length_a   1.000
_cell.length_b   1.000
_cell.length_c   1.000
_cell.angle_alpha   90.00
_cell.angle_beta   90.00
_cell.angle_gamma   90.00
#
_symmetry.space_group_name_H-M   'P 1'
#
loop_
_entity.id
_entity.type
_entity.pdbx_description
1 polymer ?
#
loop_
_entity_poly.entity_id
_entity_poly.type
_entity_poly.pdbx_seq_one_letter_code
_entity_poly.pdbx_strand_id
1 'polypeptide(L)'
;MELQQFKYDNKIVKYFIIATVIFGLVGMLVGILIATQLFLPEANFGLQYTTFGRIRPLHTNAIIFAFVGNAMFAGVYYSMQRLLKTRMFSDFLSYLHFWGWQLIILAAAITLPLGLTTSKEYAELEWPIDIAITIIWVVFGINMIGTIIKRRERHMYVAIWFYIATFVTVAVLHLVNSFEIPVTMFKSYSWYAGVQDALVQWWYGHNAVAFFLTTPFLGIMYYFLPKAANRPVYSYKLSIIHFWSLIFIYIWAGPHHLLYTSLPNWAQSLGTVFSIMLIAPSWGGMLNGLLTLRGAWDRVREDPILKFMVVAVTAYGMSTLEGPLLSIKSVNAIAHYTDWIIAHVHVGGLGWNGFLIFGMLYWIIPRMWGTKLYSTKLANVHFWIGTLGIIVYALPMYTAGVVQSLMWKNFNADGFLEYPNFLETVTQIVPMYAMRAVGGLLYFSGAVMMSYNLIKTAKQGSFIPSEAAEAPALEKRKIMGGHWHSVLERKPVIFTSLVLVAILIGGVIEMVPTFLIKSNIPTIASVKPYTPLELHGRDIYIREGCNNCHSQMVRPFRSETERYGEYSKAGEFVYDHPFLWGSKRTGPDLHRVGAKYNNVWHFNHMLDPNSTSPGSIMPPYPWLFTQGIDTKLTAGKIKALRTVGVPYAEGYEDIANQDLKAQAQEIVNDLKAGDVEISEGAEIVALIAYLQRLGTDIKVQPTAQNQ
;
A
#
# COMPACT_ATOMS: atom_id res chain seq x y z
N MET A 1 -7.12 48.97 -6.63
CA MET A 1 -6.02 48.10 -6.13
C MET A 1 -5.03 47.96 -7.27
N GLU A 2 -3.75 48.15 -6.97
CA GLU A 2 -2.68 47.90 -7.95
C GLU A 2 -2.56 46.41 -8.22
N LEU A 3 -2.54 46.01 -9.49
CA LEU A 3 -2.37 44.62 -9.91
C LEU A 3 -0.89 44.26 -9.92
N GLN A 4 -0.53 43.21 -9.22
CA GLN A 4 0.82 42.65 -9.26
C GLN A 4 0.93 41.63 -10.37
N GLN A 5 1.96 41.79 -11.21
CA GLN A 5 2.33 40.87 -12.26
C GLN A 5 3.14 39.69 -11.68
N PHE A 6 2.85 38.46 -12.10
CA PHE A 6 3.62 37.28 -11.75
C PHE A 6 3.47 36.21 -12.85
N LYS A 7 4.19 35.11 -12.71
CA LYS A 7 4.16 34.02 -13.68
C LYS A 7 4.00 32.67 -12.96
N TYR A 8 3.08 31.84 -13.43
CA TYR A 8 3.01 30.45 -13.01
C TYR A 8 4.16 29.64 -13.62
N ASP A 9 4.71 28.66 -12.88
CA ASP A 9 5.71 27.74 -13.38
C ASP A 9 5.04 26.47 -13.93
N ASN A 10 5.06 26.31 -15.24
CA ASN A 10 4.61 25.10 -15.91
C ASN A 10 5.75 24.09 -16.12
N LYS A 11 7.03 24.47 -15.97
CA LYS A 11 8.16 23.56 -16.20
C LYS A 11 8.15 22.41 -15.20
N ILE A 12 7.98 22.71 -13.91
CA ILE A 12 7.92 21.67 -12.87
C ILE A 12 6.74 20.73 -13.07
N VAL A 13 5.58 21.27 -13.48
CA VAL A 13 4.38 20.47 -13.79
C VAL A 13 4.67 19.51 -14.95
N LYS A 14 5.34 20.00 -16.02
CA LYS A 14 5.75 19.16 -17.16
C LYS A 14 6.63 17.99 -16.72
N TYR A 15 7.59 18.21 -15.84
CA TYR A 15 8.47 17.14 -15.36
C TYR A 15 7.69 16.06 -14.62
N PHE A 16 6.82 16.44 -13.70
CA PHE A 16 5.95 15.49 -13.00
C PHE A 16 4.99 14.75 -13.95
N ILE A 17 4.46 15.42 -14.97
CA ILE A 17 3.63 14.77 -16.01
C ILE A 17 4.41 13.72 -16.80
N ILE A 18 5.63 14.04 -17.22
CA ILE A 18 6.49 13.08 -17.95
C ILE A 18 6.78 11.87 -17.08
N ALA A 19 7.17 12.08 -15.81
CA ALA A 19 7.42 11.01 -14.87
C ALA A 19 6.14 10.17 -14.64
N THR A 20 4.97 10.81 -14.50
CA THR A 20 3.68 10.12 -14.39
C THR A 20 3.43 9.16 -15.55
N VAL A 21 3.61 9.62 -16.79
CA VAL A 21 3.38 8.79 -17.98
C VAL A 21 4.35 7.62 -18.04
N ILE A 22 5.65 7.87 -17.80
CA ILE A 22 6.68 6.83 -17.83
C ILE A 22 6.43 5.77 -16.76
N PHE A 23 6.28 6.18 -15.49
CA PHE A 23 6.09 5.25 -14.40
C PHE A 23 4.71 4.58 -14.41
N GLY A 24 3.69 5.23 -14.98
CA GLY A 24 2.41 4.59 -15.22
C GLY A 24 2.53 3.39 -16.15
N LEU A 25 3.21 3.57 -17.30
CA LEU A 25 3.46 2.46 -18.23
C LEU A 25 4.32 1.36 -17.61
N VAL A 26 5.41 1.72 -16.93
CA VAL A 26 6.30 0.74 -16.27
C VAL A 26 5.57 -0.02 -15.17
N GLY A 27 4.88 0.68 -14.26
CA GLY A 27 4.17 0.06 -13.14
C GLY A 27 3.03 -0.86 -13.59
N MET A 28 2.29 -0.48 -14.65
CA MET A 28 1.25 -1.33 -15.22
C MET A 28 1.85 -2.57 -15.91
N LEU A 29 2.99 -2.43 -16.60
CA LEU A 29 3.68 -3.56 -17.24
C LEU A 29 4.17 -4.57 -16.19
N VAL A 30 4.77 -4.11 -15.08
CA VAL A 30 5.14 -4.97 -13.95
C VAL A 30 3.89 -5.66 -13.37
N GLY A 31 2.75 -4.95 -13.29
CA GLY A 31 1.48 -5.52 -12.87
C GLY A 31 0.96 -6.64 -13.77
N ILE A 32 1.10 -6.49 -15.09
CA ILE A 32 0.76 -7.56 -16.04
C ILE A 32 1.69 -8.76 -15.85
N LEU A 33 2.98 -8.54 -15.63
CA LEU A 33 3.94 -9.62 -15.39
C LEU A 33 3.56 -10.42 -14.14
N ILE A 34 3.33 -9.77 -12.99
CA ILE A 34 2.94 -10.49 -11.76
C ILE A 34 1.56 -11.16 -11.88
N ALA A 35 0.64 -10.59 -12.65
CA ALA A 35 -0.63 -11.25 -12.94
C ALA A 35 -0.43 -12.50 -13.80
N THR A 36 0.51 -12.47 -14.75
CA THR A 36 0.86 -13.62 -15.59
C THR A 36 1.53 -14.73 -14.79
N GLN A 37 2.38 -14.42 -13.85
CA GLN A 37 3.06 -15.39 -12.98
C GLN A 37 2.10 -16.25 -12.14
N LEU A 38 0.87 -15.78 -11.90
CA LEU A 38 -0.13 -16.52 -11.12
C LEU A 38 -0.82 -17.65 -11.89
N PHE A 39 -0.75 -17.67 -13.23
CA PHE A 39 -1.31 -18.75 -14.05
C PHE A 39 -0.27 -19.39 -14.97
N LEU A 40 0.90 -18.78 -15.10
CA LEU A 40 2.05 -19.25 -15.86
C LEU A 40 3.31 -19.08 -15.00
N PRO A 41 3.61 -20.05 -14.11
CA PRO A 41 4.77 -19.95 -13.19
C PRO A 41 6.12 -19.75 -13.89
N GLU A 42 6.28 -20.19 -15.13
CA GLU A 42 7.46 -20.00 -15.96
C GLU A 42 7.77 -18.51 -16.22
N ALA A 43 6.77 -17.64 -16.10
CA ALA A 43 6.95 -16.18 -16.17
C ALA A 43 7.74 -15.59 -14.99
N ASN A 44 8.13 -16.40 -14.00
CA ASN A 44 9.16 -16.06 -13.01
C ASN A 44 10.59 -16.17 -13.59
N PHE A 45 10.76 -16.72 -14.79
CA PHE A 45 12.01 -16.87 -15.55
C PHE A 45 13.13 -17.65 -14.84
N GLY A 46 12.87 -18.31 -13.73
CA GLY A 46 13.86 -19.00 -12.92
C GLY A 46 14.95 -18.09 -12.34
N LEU A 47 14.70 -16.78 -12.28
CA LEU A 47 15.63 -15.78 -11.79
C LEU A 47 15.19 -15.27 -10.42
N GLN A 48 16.14 -15.17 -9.49
CA GLN A 48 15.90 -14.70 -8.13
C GLN A 48 15.23 -13.33 -8.07
N TYR A 49 15.60 -12.42 -8.97
CA TYR A 49 15.16 -11.02 -8.95
C TYR A 49 13.78 -10.78 -9.60
N THR A 50 13.24 -11.78 -10.28
CA THR A 50 11.98 -11.68 -11.01
C THR A 50 10.85 -12.51 -10.41
N THR A 51 11.08 -13.17 -9.27
CA THR A 51 10.04 -13.93 -8.58
C THR A 51 8.88 -13.03 -8.16
N PHE A 52 7.68 -13.57 -8.22
CA PHE A 52 6.46 -12.87 -7.78
C PHE A 52 6.64 -12.24 -6.38
N GLY A 53 7.24 -12.96 -5.44
CA GLY A 53 7.46 -12.48 -4.08
C GLY A 53 8.27 -11.18 -4.03
N ARG A 54 9.31 -11.06 -4.87
CA ARG A 54 10.19 -9.88 -4.91
C ARG A 54 9.64 -8.73 -5.74
N ILE A 55 8.91 -9.02 -6.83
CA ILE A 55 8.41 -7.95 -7.71
C ILE A 55 6.98 -7.50 -7.42
N ARG A 56 6.19 -8.22 -6.59
CA ARG A 56 4.90 -7.71 -6.14
C ARG A 56 5.04 -6.38 -5.36
N PRO A 57 5.94 -6.25 -4.36
CA PRO A 57 6.21 -4.95 -3.72
C PRO A 57 6.67 -3.87 -4.70
N LEU A 58 7.50 -4.24 -5.70
CA LEU A 58 7.91 -3.31 -6.75
C LEU A 58 6.71 -2.76 -7.53
N HIS A 59 5.77 -3.63 -7.94
CA HIS A 59 4.54 -3.20 -8.62
C HIS A 59 3.73 -2.22 -7.74
N THR A 60 3.54 -2.56 -6.48
CA THR A 60 2.78 -1.74 -5.54
C THR A 60 3.40 -0.34 -5.38
N ASN A 61 4.71 -0.29 -5.13
CA ASN A 61 5.45 0.97 -5.00
C ASN A 61 5.48 1.77 -6.32
N ALA A 62 5.66 1.10 -7.46
CA ALA A 62 5.67 1.75 -8.78
C ALA A 62 4.31 2.39 -9.11
N ILE A 63 3.20 1.76 -8.76
CA ILE A 63 1.87 2.34 -8.98
C ILE A 63 1.57 3.44 -7.96
N ILE A 64 1.71 3.18 -6.66
CA ILE A 64 1.28 4.12 -5.62
C ILE A 64 2.20 5.35 -5.60
N PHE A 65 3.51 5.15 -5.50
CA PHE A 65 4.43 6.25 -5.26
C PHE A 65 5.06 6.82 -6.53
N ALA A 66 5.33 5.99 -7.54
CA ALA A 66 5.91 6.49 -8.76
C ALA A 66 4.84 7.04 -9.74
N PHE A 67 3.84 6.26 -10.11
CA PHE A 67 2.78 6.72 -11.02
C PHE A 67 1.84 7.72 -10.35
N VAL A 68 1.12 7.29 -9.32
CA VAL A 68 0.10 8.10 -8.65
C VAL A 68 0.73 9.27 -7.91
N GLY A 69 1.90 9.07 -7.26
CA GLY A 69 2.63 10.14 -6.57
C GLY A 69 3.06 11.26 -7.51
N ASN A 70 3.69 10.96 -8.67
CA ASN A 70 4.05 12.00 -9.64
C ASN A 70 2.82 12.70 -10.21
N ALA A 71 1.72 11.98 -10.46
CA ALA A 71 0.46 12.56 -10.91
C ALA A 71 -0.15 13.51 -9.87
N MET A 72 -0.13 13.10 -8.60
CA MET A 72 -0.55 13.93 -7.47
C MET A 72 0.25 15.24 -7.46
N PHE A 73 1.57 15.18 -7.52
CA PHE A 73 2.41 16.37 -7.52
C PHE A 73 2.16 17.25 -8.76
N ALA A 74 1.99 16.65 -9.95
CA ALA A 74 1.61 17.41 -11.15
C ALA A 74 0.31 18.21 -10.94
N GLY A 75 -0.71 17.55 -10.40
CA GLY A 75 -2.01 18.17 -10.08
C GLY A 75 -1.91 19.25 -9.02
N VAL A 76 -1.18 18.97 -7.92
CA VAL A 76 -0.96 19.92 -6.81
C VAL A 76 -0.21 21.16 -7.30
N TYR A 77 0.96 21.00 -7.95
CA TYR A 77 1.76 22.14 -8.44
C TYR A 77 0.99 22.97 -9.48
N TYR A 78 0.19 22.32 -10.33
CA TYR A 78 -0.63 23.04 -11.31
C TYR A 78 -1.77 23.83 -10.65
N SER A 79 -2.58 23.18 -9.84
CA SER A 79 -3.80 23.76 -9.26
C SER A 79 -3.50 24.78 -8.15
N MET A 80 -2.51 24.48 -7.31
CA MET A 80 -2.15 25.31 -6.16
C MET A 80 -1.72 26.72 -6.58
N GLN A 81 -0.83 26.84 -7.60
CA GLN A 81 -0.40 28.13 -8.11
C GLN A 81 -1.59 28.98 -8.57
N ARG A 82 -2.56 28.36 -9.24
CA ARG A 82 -3.74 29.03 -9.81
C ARG A 82 -4.79 29.37 -8.77
N LEU A 83 -5.01 28.48 -7.79
CA LEU A 83 -5.94 28.74 -6.69
C LEU A 83 -5.42 29.84 -5.73
N LEU A 84 -4.12 29.86 -5.47
CA LEU A 84 -3.49 30.82 -4.58
C LEU A 84 -3.02 32.09 -5.30
N LYS A 85 -3.17 32.16 -6.63
CA LYS A 85 -2.74 33.27 -7.50
C LYS A 85 -1.29 33.67 -7.23
N THR A 86 -0.40 32.70 -7.20
CA THR A 86 1.02 32.93 -6.97
C THR A 86 1.87 31.82 -7.60
N ARG A 87 3.13 32.12 -7.90
CA ARG A 87 4.15 31.11 -8.22
C ARG A 87 4.45 30.28 -6.98
N MET A 88 4.95 29.07 -7.15
CA MET A 88 5.48 28.29 -6.03
C MET A 88 6.52 29.10 -5.26
N PHE A 89 6.64 28.81 -3.97
CA PHE A 89 7.50 29.57 -3.05
C PHE A 89 8.95 29.65 -3.54
N SER A 90 9.49 28.52 -4.02
CA SER A 90 10.86 28.40 -4.51
C SER A 90 10.95 27.42 -5.67
N ASP A 91 11.51 27.87 -6.79
CA ASP A 91 11.81 27.01 -7.93
C ASP A 91 12.88 25.98 -7.56
N PHE A 92 13.89 26.35 -6.78
CA PHE A 92 14.92 25.43 -6.30
C PHE A 92 14.31 24.27 -5.49
N LEU A 93 13.44 24.56 -4.54
CA LEU A 93 12.75 23.51 -3.76
C LEU A 93 11.83 22.66 -4.65
N SER A 94 11.22 23.24 -5.67
CA SER A 94 10.41 22.47 -6.63
C SER A 94 11.24 21.44 -7.38
N TYR A 95 12.43 21.83 -7.87
CA TYR A 95 13.33 20.90 -8.56
C TYR A 95 14.00 19.91 -7.63
N LEU A 96 14.38 20.34 -6.42
CA LEU A 96 14.93 19.45 -5.40
C LEU A 96 13.91 18.37 -5.01
N HIS A 97 12.65 18.75 -4.83
CA HIS A 97 11.57 17.81 -4.59
C HIS A 97 11.40 16.82 -5.76
N PHE A 98 11.34 17.33 -7.00
CA PHE A 98 11.19 16.46 -8.17
C PHE A 98 12.32 15.43 -8.27
N TRP A 99 13.56 15.88 -8.31
CA TRP A 99 14.71 14.99 -8.50
C TRP A 99 14.93 14.06 -7.30
N GLY A 100 14.75 14.55 -6.09
CA GLY A 100 14.82 13.73 -4.89
C GLY A 100 13.78 12.61 -4.90
N TRP A 101 12.54 12.92 -5.33
CA TRP A 101 11.49 11.91 -5.47
C TRP A 101 11.83 10.87 -6.54
N GLN A 102 12.40 11.28 -7.70
CA GLN A 102 12.84 10.33 -8.74
C GLN A 102 14.01 9.44 -8.26
N LEU A 103 14.94 9.98 -7.48
CA LEU A 103 16.02 9.18 -6.89
C LEU A 103 15.51 8.13 -5.90
N ILE A 104 14.52 8.47 -5.07
CA ILE A 104 13.83 7.53 -4.17
C ILE A 104 13.17 6.41 -4.99
N ILE A 105 12.45 6.75 -6.05
CA ILE A 105 11.83 5.75 -6.95
C ILE A 105 12.89 4.82 -7.55
N LEU A 106 14.01 5.36 -8.00
CA LEU A 106 15.12 4.57 -8.54
C LEU A 106 15.72 3.64 -7.47
N ALA A 107 15.91 4.14 -6.25
CA ALA A 107 16.39 3.32 -5.14
C ALA A 107 15.42 2.16 -4.85
N ALA A 108 14.12 2.41 -4.80
CA ALA A 108 13.09 1.38 -4.63
C ALA A 108 13.11 0.36 -5.79
N ALA A 109 13.26 0.82 -7.03
CA ALA A 109 13.31 -0.04 -8.21
C ALA A 109 14.53 -0.98 -8.22
N ILE A 110 15.60 -0.63 -7.51
CA ILE A 110 16.80 -1.46 -7.35
C ILE A 110 16.68 -2.36 -6.13
N THR A 111 16.31 -1.82 -4.98
CA THR A 111 16.36 -2.54 -3.70
C THR A 111 15.29 -3.63 -3.58
N LEU A 112 14.07 -3.39 -4.06
CA LEU A 112 12.98 -4.36 -3.93
C LEU A 112 13.23 -5.67 -4.72
N PRO A 113 13.67 -5.66 -6.00
CA PRO A 113 14.05 -6.90 -6.68
C PRO A 113 15.25 -7.61 -6.05
N LEU A 114 16.16 -6.85 -5.42
CA LEU A 114 17.27 -7.44 -4.66
C LEU A 114 16.82 -8.09 -3.35
N GLY A 115 15.57 -7.91 -2.94
CA GLY A 115 15.02 -8.41 -1.68
C GLY A 115 15.46 -7.61 -0.46
N LEU A 116 15.96 -6.38 -0.65
CA LEU A 116 16.30 -5.44 0.42
C LEU A 116 15.02 -4.72 0.84
N THR A 117 14.31 -5.30 1.79
CA THR A 117 12.96 -4.89 2.17
C THR A 117 12.67 -5.18 3.64
N THR A 118 11.87 -4.32 4.26
CA THR A 118 11.32 -4.54 5.60
C THR A 118 10.11 -5.47 5.61
N SER A 119 9.52 -5.78 4.46
CA SER A 119 8.26 -6.52 4.27
C SER A 119 6.98 -5.82 4.78
N LYS A 120 7.04 -4.61 5.29
CA LYS A 120 5.86 -3.86 5.71
C LYS A 120 5.08 -3.38 4.49
N GLU A 121 3.85 -3.80 4.33
CA GLU A 121 3.04 -3.48 3.14
C GLU A 121 2.84 -1.96 2.98
N TYR A 122 3.15 -1.41 1.81
CA TYR A 122 3.25 0.03 1.47
C TYR A 122 4.38 0.80 2.18
N ALA A 123 5.26 0.14 2.92
CA ALA A 123 6.42 0.70 3.60
C ALA A 123 7.57 -0.31 3.56
N GLU A 124 7.78 -0.92 2.41
CA GLU A 124 8.73 -2.01 2.21
C GLU A 124 10.19 -1.55 2.20
N LEU A 125 10.45 -0.24 2.10
CA LEU A 125 11.79 0.30 1.92
C LEU A 125 12.58 0.30 3.24
N GLU A 126 13.90 0.17 3.14
CA GLU A 126 14.80 0.19 4.29
C GLU A 126 15.13 1.60 4.76
N TRP A 127 15.51 1.76 6.01
CA TRP A 127 15.70 3.00 6.75
C TRP A 127 16.44 4.15 6.04
N PRO A 128 17.48 3.95 5.18
CA PRO A 128 18.12 5.08 4.51
C PRO A 128 17.21 5.74 3.47
N ILE A 129 16.36 4.91 2.82
CA ILE A 129 15.40 5.42 1.85
C ILE A 129 14.26 6.12 2.58
N ASP A 130 13.81 5.63 3.72
CA ASP A 130 12.79 6.26 4.56
C ASP A 130 13.25 7.64 5.07
N ILE A 131 14.52 7.78 5.43
CA ILE A 131 15.12 9.10 5.75
C ILE A 131 15.07 10.02 4.53
N ALA A 132 15.42 9.51 3.34
CA ALA A 132 15.35 10.29 2.11
C ALA A 132 13.91 10.73 1.79
N ILE A 133 12.92 9.85 1.97
CA ILE A 133 11.50 10.18 1.85
C ILE A 133 11.11 11.30 2.80
N THR A 134 11.50 11.19 4.08
CA THR A 134 11.25 12.22 5.10
C THR A 134 11.81 13.57 4.67
N ILE A 135 13.08 13.63 4.24
CA ILE A 135 13.72 14.88 3.81
C ILE A 135 12.99 15.49 2.62
N ILE A 136 12.69 14.70 1.60
CA ILE A 136 12.04 15.18 0.38
C ILE A 136 10.58 15.59 0.64
N TRP A 137 9.89 14.91 1.57
CA TRP A 137 8.55 15.31 2.00
C TRP A 137 8.57 16.65 2.74
N VAL A 138 9.58 16.90 3.59
CA VAL A 138 9.80 18.21 4.25
C VAL A 138 10.09 19.30 3.21
N VAL A 139 10.93 19.03 2.20
CA VAL A 139 11.20 19.96 1.09
C VAL A 139 9.90 20.35 0.37
N PHE A 140 9.05 19.36 0.05
CA PHE A 140 7.73 19.61 -0.51
C PHE A 140 6.86 20.47 0.41
N GLY A 141 6.83 20.15 1.70
CA GLY A 141 6.07 20.87 2.71
C GLY A 141 6.47 22.34 2.85
N ILE A 142 7.77 22.62 2.92
CA ILE A 142 8.29 24.00 2.98
C ILE A 142 7.85 24.77 1.73
N ASN A 143 7.96 24.17 0.56
CA ASN A 143 7.55 24.81 -0.69
C ASN A 143 6.03 25.05 -0.75
N MET A 144 5.22 24.10 -0.30
CA MET A 144 3.77 24.20 -0.25
C MET A 144 3.32 25.28 0.76
N ILE A 145 3.80 25.21 1.99
CA ILE A 145 3.44 26.16 3.06
C ILE A 145 3.91 27.58 2.68
N GLY A 146 5.12 27.71 2.15
CA GLY A 146 5.65 28.99 1.67
C GLY A 146 4.77 29.58 0.56
N THR A 147 4.23 28.75 -0.32
CA THR A 147 3.29 29.17 -1.38
C THR A 147 1.96 29.65 -0.77
N ILE A 148 1.45 28.94 0.24
CA ILE A 148 0.23 29.35 0.96
C ILE A 148 0.45 30.70 1.68
N ILE A 149 1.61 30.94 2.25
CA ILE A 149 1.97 32.21 2.90
C ILE A 149 2.02 33.35 1.87
N LYS A 150 2.61 33.11 0.70
CA LYS A 150 2.76 34.12 -0.38
C LYS A 150 1.50 34.32 -1.23
N ARG A 151 0.40 33.63 -0.93
CA ARG A 151 -0.84 33.70 -1.71
C ARG A 151 -1.36 35.11 -1.90
N ARG A 152 -2.04 35.33 -3.02
CA ARG A 152 -2.81 36.56 -3.31
C ARG A 152 -4.34 36.34 -3.21
N GLU A 153 -4.78 35.08 -3.04
CA GLU A 153 -6.16 34.75 -2.75
C GLU A 153 -6.35 34.58 -1.24
N ARG A 154 -7.34 35.27 -0.69
CA ARG A 154 -7.57 35.31 0.76
C ARG A 154 -8.07 33.98 1.31
N HIS A 155 -9.08 33.44 0.65
CA HIS A 155 -9.72 32.18 1.05
C HIS A 155 -9.00 30.98 0.42
N MET A 156 -8.68 30.02 1.25
CA MET A 156 -8.20 28.73 0.75
C MET A 156 -9.39 27.92 0.25
N TYR A 157 -9.39 27.61 -1.05
CA TYR A 157 -10.41 26.75 -1.66
C TYR A 157 -10.27 25.31 -1.17
N VAL A 158 -11.34 24.52 -1.22
CA VAL A 158 -11.42 23.14 -0.71
C VAL A 158 -10.27 22.23 -1.18
N ALA A 159 -9.77 22.39 -2.40
CA ALA A 159 -8.61 21.62 -2.87
C ALA A 159 -7.37 21.83 -1.99
N ILE A 160 -7.12 23.07 -1.54
CA ILE A 160 -5.99 23.40 -0.67
C ILE A 160 -6.15 22.76 0.72
N TRP A 161 -7.37 22.64 1.23
CA TRP A 161 -7.61 21.94 2.51
C TRP A 161 -7.17 20.49 2.44
N PHE A 162 -7.54 19.79 1.37
CA PHE A 162 -7.14 18.40 1.13
C PHE A 162 -5.63 18.26 0.95
N TYR A 163 -4.95 19.22 0.28
CA TYR A 163 -3.49 19.20 0.15
C TYR A 163 -2.78 19.39 1.49
N ILE A 164 -3.29 20.28 2.35
CA ILE A 164 -2.78 20.45 3.73
C ILE A 164 -2.96 19.15 4.53
N ALA A 165 -4.15 18.56 4.48
CA ALA A 165 -4.43 17.31 5.18
C ALA A 165 -3.50 16.18 4.70
N THR A 166 -3.29 16.06 3.38
CA THR A 166 -2.34 15.11 2.79
C THR A 166 -0.94 15.31 3.37
N PHE A 167 -0.42 16.53 3.30
CA PHE A 167 0.94 16.82 3.75
C PHE A 167 1.15 16.49 5.22
N VAL A 168 0.28 16.98 6.08
CA VAL A 168 0.38 16.80 7.54
C VAL A 168 0.25 15.33 7.93
N THR A 169 -0.76 14.65 7.39
CA THR A 169 -1.05 13.28 7.79
C THR A 169 0.02 12.30 7.30
N VAL A 170 0.43 12.39 6.04
CA VAL A 170 1.47 11.50 5.48
C VAL A 170 2.79 11.67 6.23
N ALA A 171 3.16 12.89 6.63
CA ALA A 171 4.35 13.13 7.44
C ALA A 171 4.28 12.36 8.77
N VAL A 172 3.17 12.46 9.50
CA VAL A 172 2.97 11.77 10.79
C VAL A 172 2.96 10.24 10.59
N LEU A 173 2.24 9.76 9.59
CA LEU A 173 2.14 8.33 9.27
C LEU A 173 3.52 7.71 8.98
N HIS A 174 4.27 8.35 8.09
CA HIS A 174 5.58 7.86 7.68
C HIS A 174 6.55 7.84 8.86
N LEU A 175 6.67 8.94 9.60
CA LEU A 175 7.56 9.01 10.76
C LEU A 175 7.24 7.92 11.80
N VAL A 176 5.98 7.73 12.16
CA VAL A 176 5.60 6.76 13.20
C VAL A 176 5.84 5.32 12.73
N ASN A 177 5.55 5.00 11.47
CA ASN A 177 5.68 3.62 10.97
C ASN A 177 7.11 3.21 10.64
N SER A 178 8.01 4.15 10.34
CA SER A 178 9.39 3.90 9.91
C SER A 178 10.40 3.95 11.05
N PHE A 179 9.98 3.68 12.30
CA PHE A 179 10.92 3.48 13.40
C PHE A 179 11.55 2.10 13.31
N GLU A 180 12.84 2.07 13.04
CA GLU A 180 13.62 0.86 12.80
C GLU A 180 14.98 0.92 13.48
N ILE A 181 15.50 -0.25 13.86
CA ILE A 181 16.86 -0.41 14.39
C ILE A 181 17.74 -0.96 13.28
N PRO A 182 18.72 -0.19 12.79
CA PRO A 182 19.63 -0.63 11.75
C PRO A 182 20.54 -1.78 12.22
N VAL A 183 20.74 -2.77 11.34
CA VAL A 183 21.80 -3.78 11.43
C VAL A 183 22.91 -3.45 10.43
N THR A 184 22.52 -3.11 9.21
CA THR A 184 23.39 -2.65 8.12
C THR A 184 22.72 -1.50 7.37
N MET A 185 23.36 -1.03 6.30
CA MET A 185 22.80 -0.01 5.40
C MET A 185 21.44 -0.42 4.81
N PHE A 186 21.22 -1.71 4.57
CA PHE A 186 20.01 -2.22 3.92
C PHE A 186 19.42 -3.41 4.69
N LYS A 187 19.58 -3.43 6.01
CA LYS A 187 18.88 -4.35 6.89
C LYS A 187 18.60 -3.69 8.21
N SER A 188 17.36 -3.69 8.58
CA SER A 188 16.86 -3.20 9.86
C SER A 188 15.80 -4.12 10.44
N TYR A 189 15.41 -3.87 11.69
CA TYR A 189 14.26 -4.49 12.33
C TYR A 189 13.32 -3.41 12.83
N SER A 190 12.00 -3.66 12.70
CA SER A 190 10.99 -2.76 13.22
C SER A 190 11.19 -2.52 14.72
N TRP A 191 10.99 -1.28 15.17
CA TRP A 191 10.93 -0.94 16.60
C TRP A 191 9.80 -1.68 17.32
N TYR A 192 8.68 -1.84 16.63
CA TYR A 192 7.49 -2.50 17.14
C TYR A 192 7.53 -4.00 16.89
N ALA A 193 6.80 -4.77 17.73
CA ALA A 193 6.71 -6.22 17.60
C ALA A 193 5.28 -6.72 17.48
N GLY A 194 5.09 -7.77 16.71
CA GLY A 194 3.85 -8.56 16.65
C GLY A 194 2.58 -7.73 16.51
N VAL A 195 1.68 -7.81 17.48
CA VAL A 195 0.39 -7.10 17.49
C VAL A 195 0.55 -5.59 17.43
N GLN A 196 1.55 -5.04 18.14
CA GLN A 196 1.82 -3.61 18.14
C GLN A 196 2.31 -3.15 16.77
N ASP A 197 3.21 -3.91 16.15
CA ASP A 197 3.71 -3.63 14.81
C ASP A 197 2.58 -3.73 13.76
N ALA A 198 1.73 -4.74 13.87
CA ALA A 198 0.58 -4.91 12.98
C ALA A 198 -0.40 -3.72 13.07
N LEU A 199 -0.68 -3.24 14.28
CA LEU A 199 -1.55 -2.09 14.49
C LEU A 199 -0.95 -0.81 13.91
N VAL A 200 0.33 -0.52 14.21
CA VAL A 200 1.03 0.67 13.68
C VAL A 200 1.12 0.60 12.15
N GLN A 201 1.48 -0.55 11.61
CA GLN A 201 1.61 -0.72 10.17
C GLN A 201 0.26 -0.56 9.45
N TRP A 202 -0.85 -1.08 9.99
CA TRP A 202 -2.15 -0.92 9.33
C TRP A 202 -2.84 0.40 9.66
N TRP A 203 -2.51 1.06 10.77
CA TRP A 203 -2.79 2.48 10.94
C TRP A 203 -2.09 3.30 9.85
N TYR A 204 -0.81 3.01 9.55
CA TYR A 204 -0.11 3.59 8.41
C TYR A 204 -0.73 3.15 7.07
N GLY A 205 -0.85 1.87 6.81
CA GLY A 205 -1.25 1.33 5.50
C GLY A 205 -2.63 1.80 5.05
N HIS A 206 -3.63 1.74 5.95
CA HIS A 206 -4.97 2.26 5.67
C HIS A 206 -4.93 3.78 5.42
N ASN A 207 -4.23 4.52 6.27
CA ASN A 207 -4.18 5.96 6.17
C ASN A 207 -3.27 6.46 5.03
N ALA A 208 -2.29 5.69 4.59
CA ALA A 208 -1.55 5.96 3.35
C ALA A 208 -2.50 5.91 2.15
N VAL A 209 -3.39 4.90 2.06
CA VAL A 209 -4.44 4.88 1.03
C VAL A 209 -5.38 6.07 1.17
N ALA A 210 -5.79 6.42 2.40
CA ALA A 210 -6.69 7.54 2.67
C ALA A 210 -6.06 8.91 2.35
N PHE A 211 -4.82 9.16 2.77
CA PHE A 211 -4.20 10.49 2.71
C PHE A 211 -3.13 10.65 1.61
N PHE A 212 -2.77 9.62 0.89
CA PHE A 212 -1.92 9.71 -0.29
C PHE A 212 -2.70 9.38 -1.58
N LEU A 213 -3.61 8.40 -1.57
CA LEU A 213 -4.41 8.01 -2.75
C LEU A 213 -5.78 8.67 -2.80
N THR A 214 -6.33 9.16 -1.68
CA THR A 214 -7.70 9.72 -1.66
C THR A 214 -7.72 11.22 -1.46
N THR A 215 -7.18 11.76 -0.35
CA THR A 215 -7.34 13.20 -0.06
C THR A 215 -6.73 14.12 -1.11
N PRO A 216 -5.52 13.91 -1.67
CA PRO A 216 -5.01 14.82 -2.68
C PRO A 216 -5.77 14.71 -3.99
N PHE A 217 -6.30 13.52 -4.31
CA PHE A 217 -7.13 13.32 -5.50
C PHE A 217 -8.53 13.91 -5.35
N LEU A 218 -9.06 13.99 -4.15
CA LEU A 218 -10.25 14.81 -3.88
C LEU A 218 -9.95 16.28 -4.13
N GLY A 219 -8.82 16.78 -3.70
CA GLY A 219 -8.38 18.14 -4.05
C GLY A 219 -8.28 18.36 -5.56
N ILE A 220 -7.68 17.41 -6.29
CA ILE A 220 -7.60 17.39 -7.75
C ILE A 220 -8.99 17.34 -8.36
N MET A 221 -9.89 16.49 -7.88
CA MET A 221 -11.27 16.42 -8.33
C MET A 221 -12.00 17.78 -8.16
N TYR A 222 -11.91 18.38 -6.99
CA TYR A 222 -12.51 19.68 -6.70
C TYR A 222 -11.97 20.82 -7.56
N TYR A 223 -10.75 20.67 -8.10
CA TYR A 223 -10.21 21.65 -9.04
C TYR A 223 -10.58 21.35 -10.49
N PHE A 224 -10.31 20.14 -10.97
CA PHE A 224 -10.39 19.83 -12.41
C PHE A 224 -11.81 19.54 -12.88
N LEU A 225 -12.65 18.86 -12.10
CA LEU A 225 -14.01 18.53 -12.52
C LEU A 225 -14.88 19.78 -12.74
N PRO A 226 -14.94 20.76 -11.81
CA PRO A 226 -15.66 22.01 -12.05
C PRO A 226 -15.12 22.79 -13.26
N LYS A 227 -13.79 22.79 -13.47
CA LYS A 227 -13.14 23.45 -14.61
C LYS A 227 -13.49 22.76 -15.93
N ALA A 228 -13.45 21.44 -16.00
CA ALA A 228 -13.79 20.67 -17.19
C ALA A 228 -15.29 20.81 -17.52
N ALA A 229 -16.16 20.75 -16.51
CA ALA A 229 -17.59 20.93 -16.67
C ALA A 229 -18.00 22.39 -16.96
N ASN A 230 -17.13 23.36 -16.71
CA ASN A 230 -17.45 24.79 -16.69
C ASN A 230 -18.64 25.09 -15.77
N ARG A 231 -18.61 24.55 -14.56
CA ARG A 231 -19.63 24.67 -13.52
C ARG A 231 -18.99 24.93 -12.17
N PRO A 232 -19.60 25.68 -11.26
CA PRO A 232 -19.15 25.75 -9.88
C PRO A 232 -19.39 24.39 -9.19
N VAL A 233 -18.66 24.13 -8.09
CA VAL A 233 -18.94 22.99 -7.23
C VAL A 233 -20.39 23.05 -6.74
N TYR A 234 -21.09 21.91 -6.73
CA TYR A 234 -22.51 21.86 -6.43
C TYR A 234 -22.86 22.46 -5.07
N SER A 235 -22.15 22.06 -4.03
CA SER A 235 -22.39 22.57 -2.68
C SER A 235 -21.10 22.80 -1.91
N TYR A 236 -20.81 24.08 -1.62
CA TYR A 236 -19.64 24.43 -0.81
C TYR A 236 -19.80 23.98 0.66
N LYS A 237 -21.03 24.03 1.20
CA LYS A 237 -21.33 23.53 2.54
C LYS A 237 -21.08 22.01 2.65
N LEU A 238 -21.47 21.26 1.62
CA LEU A 238 -21.20 19.83 1.56
C LEU A 238 -19.69 19.55 1.48
N SER A 239 -18.91 20.40 0.79
CA SER A 239 -17.45 20.29 0.77
C SER A 239 -16.83 20.46 2.17
N ILE A 240 -17.36 21.38 2.99
CA ILE A 240 -16.91 21.58 4.38
C ILE A 240 -17.20 20.34 5.23
N ILE A 241 -18.42 19.82 5.14
CA ILE A 241 -18.83 18.61 5.86
C ILE A 241 -17.97 17.44 5.41
N HIS A 242 -17.85 17.22 4.09
CA HIS A 242 -17.03 16.16 3.52
C HIS A 242 -15.60 16.21 4.04
N PHE A 243 -14.94 17.37 3.98
CA PHE A 243 -13.56 17.52 4.40
C PHE A 243 -13.35 17.15 5.87
N TRP A 244 -14.02 17.82 6.80
CA TRP A 244 -13.77 17.65 8.23
C TRP A 244 -14.20 16.28 8.74
N SER A 245 -15.35 15.77 8.30
CA SER A 245 -15.79 14.44 8.71
C SER A 245 -14.89 13.35 8.12
N LEU A 246 -14.46 13.50 6.86
CA LEU A 246 -13.61 12.52 6.21
C LEU A 246 -12.26 12.39 6.94
N ILE A 247 -11.51 13.49 7.11
CA ILE A 247 -10.17 13.43 7.72
C ILE A 247 -10.21 12.94 9.17
N PHE A 248 -11.26 13.30 9.93
CA PHE A 248 -11.42 12.86 11.31
C PHE A 248 -11.77 11.37 11.41
N ILE A 249 -12.65 10.87 10.54
CA ILE A 249 -13.14 9.49 10.60
C ILE A 249 -12.12 8.52 9.97
N TYR A 250 -11.43 8.90 8.90
CA TYR A 250 -10.46 8.03 8.21
C TYR A 250 -9.39 7.49 9.14
N ILE A 251 -8.85 8.35 10.01
CA ILE A 251 -7.69 8.01 10.83
C ILE A 251 -7.93 6.82 11.79
N TRP A 252 -9.18 6.52 12.11
CA TRP A 252 -9.59 5.45 13.01
C TRP A 252 -9.85 4.11 12.34
N ALA A 253 -9.88 4.04 11.02
CA ALA A 253 -10.39 2.87 10.33
C ALA A 253 -9.33 1.77 10.11
N GLY A 254 -8.04 2.04 10.38
CA GLY A 254 -6.91 1.12 10.16
C GLY A 254 -7.12 -0.31 10.65
N PRO A 255 -7.62 -0.54 11.89
CA PRO A 255 -7.79 -1.88 12.42
C PRO A 255 -8.77 -2.78 11.67
N HIS A 256 -9.57 -2.26 10.73
CA HIS A 256 -10.43 -3.11 9.92
C HIS A 256 -9.65 -4.08 9.02
N HIS A 257 -8.38 -3.80 8.73
CA HIS A 257 -7.48 -4.74 8.03
C HIS A 257 -7.06 -5.92 8.90
N LEU A 258 -7.30 -5.85 10.21
CA LEU A 258 -6.85 -6.83 11.20
C LEU A 258 -8.02 -7.57 11.88
N LEU A 259 -9.20 -7.60 11.25
CA LEU A 259 -10.35 -8.32 11.77
C LEU A 259 -10.08 -9.82 11.83
N TYR A 260 -10.50 -10.45 12.93
CA TYR A 260 -10.26 -11.86 13.24
C TYR A 260 -8.79 -12.26 13.37
N THR A 261 -7.88 -11.30 13.48
CA THR A 261 -6.48 -11.54 13.83
C THR A 261 -6.29 -11.54 15.34
N SER A 262 -5.04 -11.64 15.78
CA SER A 262 -4.68 -11.55 17.19
C SER A 262 -4.71 -10.12 17.76
N LEU A 263 -5.16 -9.12 16.99
CA LEU A 263 -5.40 -7.76 17.47
C LEU A 263 -6.51 -7.78 18.54
N PRO A 264 -6.39 -7.00 19.64
CA PRO A 264 -7.46 -6.89 20.65
C PRO A 264 -8.81 -6.53 20.04
N ASN A 265 -9.88 -7.18 20.51
CA ASN A 265 -11.22 -7.06 19.92
C ASN A 265 -11.80 -5.63 19.99
N TRP A 266 -11.43 -4.85 21.00
CA TRP A 266 -11.86 -3.45 21.08
C TRP A 266 -11.34 -2.63 19.90
N ALA A 267 -10.07 -2.81 19.52
CA ALA A 267 -9.46 -2.11 18.37
C ALA A 267 -10.09 -2.56 17.03
N GLN A 268 -10.34 -3.88 16.88
CA GLN A 268 -11.06 -4.40 15.72
C GLN A 268 -12.45 -3.78 15.58
N SER A 269 -13.19 -3.68 16.69
CA SER A 269 -14.54 -3.09 16.71
C SER A 269 -14.52 -1.60 16.41
N LEU A 270 -13.51 -0.88 16.92
CA LEU A 270 -13.28 0.53 16.62
C LEU A 270 -13.10 0.73 15.10
N GLY A 271 -12.20 -0.06 14.48
CA GLY A 271 -11.98 -0.03 13.04
C GLY A 271 -13.26 -0.28 12.24
N THR A 272 -14.09 -1.25 12.64
CA THR A 272 -15.39 -1.54 12.01
C THR A 272 -16.34 -0.35 12.08
N VAL A 273 -16.54 0.22 13.28
CA VAL A 273 -17.49 1.33 13.50
C VAL A 273 -17.10 2.55 12.67
N PHE A 274 -15.84 2.97 12.73
CA PHE A 274 -15.39 4.14 12.00
C PHE A 274 -15.38 3.89 10.48
N SER A 275 -15.11 2.68 10.03
CA SER A 275 -15.23 2.32 8.61
C SER A 275 -16.65 2.46 8.09
N ILE A 276 -17.65 2.00 8.84
CA ILE A 276 -19.06 2.18 8.47
C ILE A 276 -19.43 3.67 8.45
N MET A 277 -18.95 4.45 9.41
CA MET A 277 -19.19 5.90 9.44
C MET A 277 -18.60 6.63 8.22
N LEU A 278 -17.54 6.09 7.60
CA LEU A 278 -16.91 6.66 6.40
C LEU A 278 -17.83 6.70 5.17
N ILE A 279 -18.86 5.88 5.12
CA ILE A 279 -19.82 5.90 4.00
C ILE A 279 -20.42 7.30 3.83
N ALA A 280 -20.81 7.95 4.91
CA ALA A 280 -21.47 9.25 4.87
C ALA A 280 -20.60 10.37 4.24
N PRO A 281 -19.35 10.66 4.73
CA PRO A 281 -18.53 11.68 4.10
C PRO A 281 -18.08 11.30 2.69
N SER A 282 -17.70 10.05 2.45
CA SER A 282 -17.21 9.60 1.15
C SER A 282 -18.29 9.73 0.06
N TRP A 283 -19.51 9.30 0.34
CA TRP A 283 -20.63 9.47 -0.57
C TRP A 283 -21.08 10.93 -0.68
N GLY A 284 -20.97 11.72 0.40
CA GLY A 284 -21.12 13.16 0.33
C GLY A 284 -20.18 13.79 -0.69
N GLY A 285 -18.92 13.38 -0.72
CA GLY A 285 -17.92 13.81 -1.71
C GLY A 285 -18.25 13.34 -3.13
N MET A 286 -18.61 12.07 -3.31
CA MET A 286 -19.05 11.52 -4.59
C MET A 286 -20.26 12.29 -5.14
N LEU A 287 -21.30 12.47 -4.33
CA LEU A 287 -22.51 13.18 -4.74
C LEU A 287 -22.20 14.64 -5.09
N ASN A 288 -21.37 15.32 -4.31
CA ASN A 288 -20.96 16.69 -4.59
C ASN A 288 -20.23 16.79 -5.94
N GLY A 289 -19.37 15.83 -6.25
CA GLY A 289 -18.70 15.73 -7.55
C GLY A 289 -19.67 15.48 -8.70
N LEU A 290 -20.51 14.45 -8.60
CA LEU A 290 -21.47 14.12 -9.67
C LEU A 290 -22.53 15.21 -9.89
N LEU A 291 -23.04 15.80 -8.82
CA LEU A 291 -24.03 16.89 -8.91
C LEU A 291 -23.44 18.20 -9.42
N THR A 292 -22.10 18.36 -9.39
CA THR A 292 -21.42 19.46 -10.09
C THR A 292 -21.68 19.44 -11.60
N LEU A 293 -22.03 18.27 -12.17
CA LEU A 293 -22.41 18.11 -13.56
C LEU A 293 -23.88 18.43 -13.86
N ARG A 294 -24.64 18.83 -12.85
CA ARG A 294 -26.07 19.21 -13.06
C ARG A 294 -26.19 20.29 -14.14
N GLY A 295 -26.96 19.99 -15.20
CA GLY A 295 -27.11 20.85 -16.38
C GLY A 295 -25.91 20.82 -17.36
N ALA A 296 -25.03 19.82 -17.25
CA ALA A 296 -23.92 19.58 -18.18
C ALA A 296 -23.76 18.08 -18.52
N TRP A 297 -24.76 17.23 -18.25
CA TRP A 297 -24.70 15.80 -18.50
C TRP A 297 -24.67 15.44 -20.00
N ASP A 298 -25.23 16.28 -20.87
CA ASP A 298 -25.12 16.21 -22.32
C ASP A 298 -23.66 16.27 -22.77
N ARG A 299 -22.85 17.13 -22.16
CA ARG A 299 -21.41 17.27 -22.46
C ARG A 299 -20.62 16.01 -22.11
N VAL A 300 -21.02 15.23 -21.11
CA VAL A 300 -20.35 13.96 -20.75
C VAL A 300 -20.40 12.96 -21.91
N ARG A 301 -21.45 13.01 -22.75
CA ARG A 301 -21.57 12.12 -23.91
C ARG A 301 -20.51 12.42 -24.99
N GLU A 302 -20.07 13.65 -25.12
CA GLU A 302 -19.16 14.13 -26.15
C GLU A 302 -17.71 14.28 -25.68
N ASP A 303 -17.52 14.76 -24.45
CA ASP A 303 -16.19 15.07 -23.89
C ASP A 303 -15.58 13.87 -23.15
N PRO A 304 -14.52 13.25 -23.69
CA PRO A 304 -13.85 12.12 -23.05
C PRO A 304 -13.26 12.48 -21.68
N ILE A 305 -12.85 13.73 -21.45
CA ILE A 305 -12.31 14.19 -20.18
C ILE A 305 -13.36 14.03 -19.06
N LEU A 306 -14.58 14.49 -19.35
CA LEU A 306 -15.69 14.35 -18.39
C LEU A 306 -16.08 12.89 -18.17
N LYS A 307 -16.01 12.03 -19.21
CA LYS A 307 -16.24 10.59 -19.05
C LYS A 307 -15.28 9.97 -18.06
N PHE A 308 -13.97 10.24 -18.20
CA PHE A 308 -12.96 9.77 -17.26
C PHE A 308 -13.24 10.26 -15.83
N MET A 309 -13.58 11.53 -15.66
CA MET A 309 -13.85 12.12 -14.34
C MET A 309 -15.12 11.55 -13.70
N VAL A 310 -16.19 11.32 -14.47
CA VAL A 310 -17.44 10.72 -13.96
C VAL A 310 -17.18 9.31 -13.46
N VAL A 311 -16.52 8.48 -14.26
CA VAL A 311 -16.22 7.11 -13.86
C VAL A 311 -15.27 7.11 -12.66
N ALA A 312 -14.27 8.00 -12.61
CA ALA A 312 -13.39 8.14 -11.46
C ALA A 312 -14.15 8.45 -10.17
N VAL A 313 -15.04 9.46 -10.19
CA VAL A 313 -15.84 9.82 -9.01
C VAL A 313 -16.80 8.70 -8.61
N THR A 314 -17.36 7.98 -9.58
CA THR A 314 -18.23 6.83 -9.32
C THR A 314 -17.43 5.69 -8.70
N ALA A 315 -16.24 5.38 -9.22
CA ALA A 315 -15.34 4.36 -8.67
C ALA A 315 -14.88 4.72 -7.25
N TYR A 316 -14.65 6.02 -6.96
CA TYR A 316 -14.41 6.48 -5.60
C TYR A 316 -15.57 6.12 -4.66
N GLY A 317 -16.80 6.43 -5.06
CA GLY A 317 -17.98 6.09 -4.27
C GLY A 317 -18.18 4.59 -4.10
N MET A 318 -17.92 3.79 -5.14
CA MET A 318 -18.00 2.33 -5.07
C MET A 318 -16.94 1.75 -4.12
N SER A 319 -15.67 2.15 -4.26
CA SER A 319 -14.59 1.67 -3.40
C SER A 319 -14.79 2.06 -1.93
N THR A 320 -15.31 3.27 -1.68
CA THR A 320 -15.58 3.76 -0.33
C THR A 320 -16.93 3.30 0.24
N LEU A 321 -17.74 2.57 -0.50
CA LEU A 321 -18.82 1.73 0.00
C LEU A 321 -18.32 0.33 0.33
N GLU A 322 -17.50 -0.23 -0.56
CA GLU A 322 -16.99 -1.59 -0.46
C GLU A 322 -16.00 -1.75 0.71
N GLY A 323 -15.12 -0.77 0.98
CA GLY A 323 -14.22 -0.79 2.13
C GLY A 323 -14.97 -0.97 3.46
N PRO A 324 -15.98 -0.12 3.77
CA PRO A 324 -16.88 -0.33 4.89
C PRO A 324 -17.64 -1.66 4.88
N LEU A 325 -18.10 -2.13 3.74
CA LEU A 325 -18.73 -3.45 3.61
C LEU A 325 -17.76 -4.57 4.04
N LEU A 326 -16.51 -4.52 3.58
CA LEU A 326 -15.46 -5.46 3.96
C LEU A 326 -15.06 -5.35 5.44
N SER A 327 -15.36 -4.25 6.11
CA SER A 327 -15.11 -4.03 7.53
C SER A 327 -16.22 -4.62 8.42
N ILE A 328 -17.37 -5.01 7.87
CA ILE A 328 -18.40 -5.73 8.60
C ILE A 328 -17.87 -7.13 8.89
N LYS A 329 -17.84 -7.54 10.18
CA LYS A 329 -17.19 -8.79 10.60
C LYS A 329 -17.68 -10.02 9.81
N SER A 330 -18.99 -10.17 9.57
CA SER A 330 -19.53 -11.29 8.78
C SER A 330 -19.05 -11.30 7.33
N VAL A 331 -18.94 -10.14 6.69
CA VAL A 331 -18.39 -10.02 5.33
C VAL A 331 -16.88 -10.23 5.33
N ASN A 332 -16.17 -9.64 6.29
CA ASN A 332 -14.73 -9.82 6.44
C ASN A 332 -14.35 -11.30 6.64
N ALA A 333 -15.15 -12.04 7.40
CA ALA A 333 -14.94 -13.46 7.61
C ALA A 333 -14.82 -14.24 6.29
N ILE A 334 -15.55 -13.84 5.24
CA ILE A 334 -15.52 -14.49 3.93
C ILE A 334 -14.57 -13.81 2.93
N ALA A 335 -14.28 -12.52 3.08
CA ALA A 335 -13.51 -11.77 2.09
C ALA A 335 -12.00 -11.66 2.43
N HIS A 336 -11.66 -11.59 3.71
CA HIS A 336 -10.27 -11.39 4.15
C HIS A 336 -9.38 -12.55 3.69
N TYR A 337 -8.19 -12.23 3.20
CA TYR A 337 -7.20 -13.11 2.56
C TYR A 337 -7.57 -13.63 1.16
N THR A 338 -8.75 -13.32 0.63
CA THR A 338 -9.20 -13.75 -0.71
C THR A 338 -8.86 -12.73 -1.81
N ASP A 339 -9.06 -13.11 -3.07
CA ASP A 339 -8.92 -12.21 -4.23
C ASP A 339 -9.98 -11.11 -4.30
N TRP A 340 -11.01 -11.16 -3.46
CA TRP A 340 -11.95 -10.05 -3.30
C TRP A 340 -11.23 -8.74 -2.92
N ILE A 341 -10.26 -8.82 -2.00
CA ILE A 341 -9.46 -7.65 -1.61
C ILE A 341 -8.68 -7.09 -2.80
N ILE A 342 -8.16 -7.96 -3.68
CA ILE A 342 -7.44 -7.54 -4.88
C ILE A 342 -8.37 -6.83 -5.87
N ALA A 343 -9.61 -7.31 -6.05
CA ALA A 343 -10.62 -6.62 -6.85
C ALA A 343 -10.89 -5.22 -6.30
N HIS A 344 -11.15 -5.12 -4.99
CA HIS A 344 -11.43 -3.87 -4.29
C HIS A 344 -10.33 -2.81 -4.51
N VAL A 345 -9.07 -3.14 -4.26
CA VAL A 345 -7.97 -2.17 -4.39
C VAL A 345 -7.74 -1.75 -5.85
N HIS A 346 -8.03 -2.61 -6.83
CA HIS A 346 -7.88 -2.27 -8.25
C HIS A 346 -9.06 -1.44 -8.79
N VAL A 347 -10.27 -1.61 -8.28
CA VAL A 347 -11.38 -0.67 -8.58
C VAL A 347 -11.02 0.73 -8.07
N GLY A 348 -10.43 0.85 -6.90
CA GLY A 348 -9.90 2.12 -6.39
C GLY A 348 -8.71 2.64 -7.21
N GLY A 349 -7.67 1.83 -7.39
CA GLY A 349 -6.43 2.24 -8.06
C GLY A 349 -6.62 2.56 -9.55
N LEU A 350 -7.29 1.70 -10.30
CA LEU A 350 -7.52 1.90 -11.73
C LEU A 350 -8.69 2.85 -12.01
N GLY A 351 -9.80 2.65 -11.29
CA GLY A 351 -11.02 3.43 -11.50
C GLY A 351 -10.91 4.84 -10.92
N TRP A 352 -10.67 4.99 -9.62
CA TRP A 352 -10.59 6.31 -8.98
C TRP A 352 -9.31 7.06 -9.37
N ASN A 353 -8.15 6.55 -8.95
CA ASN A 353 -6.89 7.26 -9.19
C ASN A 353 -6.53 7.30 -10.68
N GLY A 354 -6.52 6.15 -11.36
CA GLY A 354 -6.07 6.05 -12.75
C GLY A 354 -6.92 6.90 -13.70
N PHE A 355 -8.25 6.79 -13.63
CA PHE A 355 -9.13 7.56 -14.52
C PHE A 355 -9.14 9.06 -14.21
N LEU A 356 -9.03 9.44 -12.94
CA LEU A 356 -8.89 10.86 -12.60
C LEU A 356 -7.58 11.43 -13.13
N ILE A 357 -6.48 10.68 -13.04
CA ILE A 357 -5.18 11.04 -13.63
C ILE A 357 -5.31 11.21 -15.13
N PHE A 358 -5.92 10.26 -15.83
CA PHE A 358 -6.08 10.34 -17.29
C PHE A 358 -6.90 11.55 -17.70
N GLY A 359 -8.02 11.80 -17.02
CA GLY A 359 -8.83 13.00 -17.24
C GLY A 359 -8.06 14.30 -16.99
N MET A 360 -7.29 14.36 -15.91
CA MET A 360 -6.42 15.49 -15.59
C MET A 360 -5.34 15.72 -16.67
N LEU A 361 -4.66 14.69 -17.12
CA LEU A 361 -3.61 14.80 -18.16
C LEU A 361 -4.18 15.27 -19.49
N TYR A 362 -5.33 14.73 -19.92
CA TYR A 362 -6.03 15.19 -21.12
C TYR A 362 -6.50 16.64 -21.01
N TRP A 363 -6.76 17.12 -19.79
CA TRP A 363 -7.14 18.50 -19.56
C TRP A 363 -5.94 19.47 -19.52
N ILE A 364 -4.82 19.09 -18.84
CA ILE A 364 -3.66 19.96 -18.62
C ILE A 364 -2.82 20.12 -19.90
N ILE A 365 -2.48 19.03 -20.59
CA ILE A 365 -1.48 19.04 -21.66
C ILE A 365 -1.84 19.96 -22.81
N PRO A 366 -3.07 19.94 -23.37
CA PRO A 366 -3.43 20.89 -24.42
C PRO A 366 -3.25 22.35 -23.99
N ARG A 367 -3.54 22.67 -22.74
CA ARG A 367 -3.41 24.04 -22.21
C ARG A 367 -1.98 24.47 -22.03
N MET A 368 -1.12 23.58 -21.52
CA MET A 368 0.31 23.89 -21.35
C MET A 368 1.07 24.00 -22.66
N TRP A 369 0.55 23.43 -23.75
CA TRP A 369 1.14 23.54 -25.10
C TRP A 369 0.36 24.47 -26.03
N GLY A 370 -0.64 25.21 -25.52
CA GLY A 370 -1.41 26.18 -26.29
C GLY A 370 -2.11 25.58 -27.52
N THR A 371 -2.58 24.36 -27.43
CA THR A 371 -3.17 23.61 -28.55
C THR A 371 -4.44 22.86 -28.14
N LYS A 372 -5.07 22.18 -29.10
CA LYS A 372 -6.18 21.26 -28.87
C LYS A 372 -5.66 19.83 -28.78
N LEU A 373 -6.45 18.94 -28.15
CA LEU A 373 -6.13 17.52 -28.11
C LEU A 373 -6.01 16.96 -29.54
N TYR A 374 -4.96 16.20 -29.82
CA TYR A 374 -4.69 15.61 -31.15
C TYR A 374 -5.88 14.80 -31.66
N SER A 375 -6.42 13.91 -30.83
CA SER A 375 -7.55 13.06 -31.21
C SER A 375 -8.50 12.80 -30.04
N THR A 376 -9.68 13.40 -30.11
CA THR A 376 -10.81 13.09 -29.21
C THR A 376 -11.32 11.67 -29.43
N LYS A 377 -11.28 11.17 -30.68
CA LYS A 377 -11.67 9.79 -31.00
C LYS A 377 -10.79 8.79 -30.27
N LEU A 378 -9.46 9.00 -30.29
CA LEU A 378 -8.51 8.13 -29.61
C LEU A 378 -8.70 8.18 -28.08
N ALA A 379 -8.99 9.36 -27.53
CA ALA A 379 -9.31 9.50 -26.10
C ALA A 379 -10.61 8.75 -25.71
N ASN A 380 -11.62 8.75 -26.59
CA ASN A 380 -12.83 7.95 -26.39
C ASN A 380 -12.56 6.43 -26.49
N VAL A 381 -11.73 6.00 -27.42
CA VAL A 381 -11.32 4.59 -27.52
C VAL A 381 -10.58 4.17 -26.25
N HIS A 382 -9.63 4.99 -25.77
CA HIS A 382 -8.93 4.76 -24.51
C HIS A 382 -9.91 4.63 -23.35
N PHE A 383 -10.90 5.52 -23.26
CA PHE A 383 -11.90 5.46 -22.18
C PHE A 383 -12.65 4.12 -22.16
N TRP A 384 -13.12 3.64 -23.31
CA TRP A 384 -13.89 2.39 -23.39
C TRP A 384 -13.03 1.15 -23.15
N ILE A 385 -11.81 1.11 -23.74
CA ILE A 385 -10.88 0.01 -23.51
C ILE A 385 -10.42 -0.03 -22.05
N GLY A 386 -10.13 1.12 -21.45
CA GLY A 386 -9.78 1.21 -20.04
C GLY A 386 -10.92 0.77 -19.12
N THR A 387 -12.16 1.19 -19.41
CA THR A 387 -13.36 0.77 -18.66
C THR A 387 -13.56 -0.74 -18.77
N LEU A 388 -13.48 -1.30 -19.99
CA LEU A 388 -13.56 -2.74 -20.22
C LEU A 388 -12.44 -3.47 -19.47
N GLY A 389 -11.21 -2.91 -19.49
CA GLY A 389 -10.08 -3.46 -18.77
C GLY A 389 -10.33 -3.56 -17.25
N ILE A 390 -10.93 -2.54 -16.63
CA ILE A 390 -11.31 -2.59 -15.21
C ILE A 390 -12.35 -3.70 -14.97
N ILE A 391 -13.35 -3.81 -15.80
CA ILE A 391 -14.43 -4.82 -15.67
C ILE A 391 -13.85 -6.23 -15.80
N VAL A 392 -13.06 -6.49 -16.86
CA VAL A 392 -12.44 -7.80 -17.13
C VAL A 392 -11.37 -8.16 -16.08
N TYR A 393 -10.82 -7.16 -15.38
CA TYR A 393 -9.95 -7.36 -14.24
C TYR A 393 -10.73 -7.69 -12.95
N ALA A 394 -11.67 -6.82 -12.58
CA ALA A 394 -12.33 -6.85 -11.28
C ALA A 394 -13.32 -8.00 -11.12
N LEU A 395 -14.17 -8.27 -12.13
CA LEU A 395 -15.18 -9.34 -12.05
C LEU A 395 -14.57 -10.73 -11.81
N PRO A 396 -13.51 -11.17 -12.53
CA PRO A 396 -12.87 -12.45 -12.23
C PRO A 396 -12.28 -12.51 -10.83
N MET A 397 -11.73 -11.39 -10.31
CA MET A 397 -11.17 -11.35 -8.95
C MET A 397 -12.26 -11.42 -7.89
N TYR A 398 -13.41 -10.77 -8.08
CA TYR A 398 -14.58 -10.96 -7.22
C TYR A 398 -15.04 -12.42 -7.24
N THR A 399 -15.14 -13.01 -8.43
CA THR A 399 -15.50 -14.41 -8.58
C THR A 399 -14.51 -15.34 -7.88
N ALA A 400 -13.20 -15.13 -8.07
CA ALA A 400 -12.16 -15.88 -7.40
C ALA A 400 -12.27 -15.74 -5.87
N GLY A 401 -12.50 -14.54 -5.35
CA GLY A 401 -12.68 -14.29 -3.92
C GLY A 401 -13.88 -15.04 -3.33
N VAL A 402 -14.99 -15.09 -4.03
CA VAL A 402 -16.17 -15.87 -3.61
C VAL A 402 -15.89 -17.37 -3.65
N VAL A 403 -15.27 -17.88 -4.72
CA VAL A 403 -14.88 -19.28 -4.84
C VAL A 403 -13.93 -19.69 -3.70
N GLN A 404 -12.89 -18.90 -3.45
CA GLN A 404 -11.97 -19.13 -2.34
C GLN A 404 -12.71 -19.21 -1.00
N SER A 405 -13.59 -18.23 -0.75
CA SER A 405 -14.35 -18.18 0.49
C SER A 405 -15.22 -19.42 0.72
N LEU A 406 -15.95 -19.84 -0.31
CA LEU A 406 -16.83 -21.00 -0.24
C LEU A 406 -16.02 -22.30 -0.04
N MET A 407 -14.99 -22.53 -0.86
CA MET A 407 -14.18 -23.74 -0.79
C MET A 407 -13.38 -23.84 0.53
N TRP A 408 -12.94 -22.73 1.10
CA TRP A 408 -12.20 -22.76 2.36
C TRP A 408 -13.07 -23.06 3.58
N LYS A 409 -14.39 -22.87 3.49
CA LYS A 409 -15.30 -22.93 4.63
C LYS A 409 -16.33 -24.04 4.55
N ASN A 410 -16.46 -24.71 3.42
CA ASN A 410 -17.49 -25.71 3.24
C ASN A 410 -17.16 -27.01 3.99
N PHE A 411 -18.18 -27.61 4.58
CA PHE A 411 -18.11 -28.88 5.29
C PHE A 411 -19.03 -29.90 4.59
N ASN A 412 -18.58 -31.12 4.49
CA ASN A 412 -19.37 -32.23 3.98
C ASN A 412 -20.42 -32.69 5.01
N ALA A 413 -21.26 -33.63 4.64
CA ALA A 413 -22.32 -34.15 5.49
C ALA A 413 -21.80 -34.79 6.80
N ASP A 414 -20.57 -35.28 6.81
CA ASP A 414 -19.92 -35.91 7.98
C ASP A 414 -19.27 -34.88 8.89
N GLY A 415 -19.32 -33.59 8.50
CA GLY A 415 -18.79 -32.48 9.28
C GLY A 415 -17.28 -32.24 9.14
N PHE A 416 -16.62 -32.84 8.15
CA PHE A 416 -15.24 -32.57 7.78
C PHE A 416 -15.15 -31.50 6.68
N LEU A 417 -13.98 -30.86 6.53
CA LEU A 417 -13.76 -29.94 5.42
C LEU A 417 -13.99 -30.65 4.10
N GLU A 418 -14.81 -30.08 3.22
CA GLU A 418 -15.08 -30.65 1.89
C GLU A 418 -13.85 -30.56 0.98
N TYR A 419 -13.07 -29.47 1.11
CA TYR A 419 -11.83 -29.21 0.37
C TYR A 419 -10.68 -29.04 1.36
N PRO A 420 -10.12 -30.13 1.92
CA PRO A 420 -9.06 -30.04 2.93
C PRO A 420 -7.71 -29.57 2.35
N ASN A 421 -7.42 -29.90 1.09
CA ASN A 421 -6.21 -29.45 0.43
C ASN A 421 -6.39 -28.04 -0.13
N PHE A 422 -5.53 -27.10 0.30
CA PHE A 422 -5.57 -25.71 -0.15
C PHE A 422 -5.40 -25.58 -1.68
N LEU A 423 -4.65 -26.48 -2.30
CA LEU A 423 -4.35 -26.48 -3.73
C LEU A 423 -5.60 -26.70 -4.59
N GLU A 424 -6.62 -27.41 -4.09
CA GLU A 424 -7.91 -27.60 -4.79
C GLU A 424 -8.54 -26.25 -5.14
N THR A 425 -8.48 -25.28 -4.21
CA THR A 425 -8.98 -23.93 -4.46
C THR A 425 -8.10 -23.19 -5.47
N VAL A 426 -6.77 -23.32 -5.36
CA VAL A 426 -5.82 -22.63 -6.26
C VAL A 426 -6.08 -23.05 -7.71
N THR A 427 -6.21 -24.34 -7.97
CA THR A 427 -6.46 -24.86 -9.33
C THR A 427 -7.78 -24.38 -9.94
N GLN A 428 -8.82 -24.19 -9.11
CA GLN A 428 -10.11 -23.67 -9.56
C GLN A 428 -10.07 -22.20 -9.99
N ILE A 429 -9.20 -21.38 -9.40
CA ILE A 429 -9.16 -19.94 -9.68
C ILE A 429 -8.10 -19.53 -10.71
N VAL A 430 -7.25 -20.45 -11.18
CA VAL A 430 -6.26 -20.17 -12.23
C VAL A 430 -6.86 -19.51 -13.48
N PRO A 431 -8.02 -19.95 -14.02
CA PRO A 431 -8.66 -19.27 -15.15
C PRO A 431 -9.00 -17.81 -14.87
N MET A 432 -9.39 -17.46 -13.64
CA MET A 432 -9.66 -16.08 -13.22
C MET A 432 -8.38 -15.24 -13.20
N TYR A 433 -7.24 -15.84 -12.86
CA TYR A 433 -5.93 -15.17 -12.96
C TYR A 433 -5.54 -14.85 -14.40
N ALA A 434 -5.81 -15.74 -15.34
CA ALA A 434 -5.60 -15.45 -16.76
C ALA A 434 -6.48 -14.29 -17.24
N MET A 435 -7.78 -14.28 -16.88
CA MET A 435 -8.68 -13.17 -17.21
C MET A 435 -8.23 -11.84 -16.58
N ARG A 436 -7.72 -11.87 -15.34
CA ARG A 436 -7.11 -10.72 -14.68
C ARG A 436 -5.97 -10.12 -15.51
N ALA A 437 -5.08 -10.94 -16.05
CA ALA A 437 -3.98 -10.48 -16.91
C ALA A 437 -4.50 -9.84 -18.21
N VAL A 438 -5.55 -10.41 -18.84
CA VAL A 438 -6.22 -9.82 -20.01
C VAL A 438 -6.81 -8.45 -19.68
N GLY A 439 -7.51 -8.32 -18.55
CA GLY A 439 -8.05 -7.03 -18.08
C GLY A 439 -6.95 -5.99 -17.88
N GLY A 440 -5.84 -6.37 -17.26
CA GLY A 440 -4.65 -5.54 -17.10
C GLY A 440 -4.05 -5.10 -18.44
N LEU A 441 -3.95 -6.01 -19.42
CA LEU A 441 -3.44 -5.72 -20.75
C LEU A 441 -4.33 -4.72 -21.53
N LEU A 442 -5.66 -4.84 -21.41
CA LEU A 442 -6.61 -3.88 -21.99
C LEU A 442 -6.42 -2.50 -21.38
N TYR A 443 -6.33 -2.40 -20.07
CA TYR A 443 -6.11 -1.13 -19.38
C TYR A 443 -4.76 -0.50 -19.77
N PHE A 444 -3.70 -1.27 -19.81
CA PHE A 444 -2.36 -0.86 -20.28
C PHE A 444 -2.38 -0.37 -21.73
N SER A 445 -3.06 -1.09 -22.61
CA SER A 445 -3.20 -0.68 -24.02
C SER A 445 -3.88 0.70 -24.13
N GLY A 446 -4.88 0.97 -23.30
CA GLY A 446 -5.49 2.29 -23.17
C GLY A 446 -4.49 3.36 -22.74
N ALA A 447 -3.65 3.07 -21.74
CA ALA A 447 -2.60 3.99 -21.28
C ALA A 447 -1.54 4.27 -22.36
N VAL A 448 -1.18 3.28 -23.18
CA VAL A 448 -0.29 3.46 -24.34
C VAL A 448 -0.95 4.37 -25.39
N MET A 449 -2.25 4.16 -25.68
CA MET A 449 -2.99 5.04 -26.59
C MET A 449 -3.06 6.47 -26.07
N MET A 450 -3.26 6.67 -24.76
CA MET A 450 -3.19 7.99 -24.14
C MET A 450 -1.83 8.62 -24.34
N SER A 451 -0.76 7.89 -24.04
CA SER A 451 0.61 8.38 -24.17
C SER A 451 0.92 8.86 -25.59
N TYR A 452 0.51 8.08 -26.60
CA TYR A 452 0.61 8.47 -28.00
C TYR A 452 -0.16 9.75 -28.30
N ASN A 453 -1.43 9.84 -27.85
CA ASN A 453 -2.29 11.00 -28.04
C ASN A 453 -1.69 12.27 -27.41
N LEU A 454 -1.17 12.15 -26.19
CA LEU A 454 -0.55 13.27 -25.48
C LEU A 454 0.77 13.73 -26.13
N ILE A 455 1.60 12.81 -26.60
CA ILE A 455 2.83 13.14 -27.33
C ILE A 455 2.51 13.87 -28.64
N LYS A 456 1.50 13.39 -29.40
CA LYS A 456 1.04 14.06 -30.62
C LYS A 456 0.45 15.44 -30.33
N THR A 457 -0.32 15.57 -29.25
CA THR A 457 -0.85 16.87 -28.80
C THR A 457 0.29 17.85 -28.49
N ALA A 458 1.30 17.41 -27.74
CA ALA A 458 2.43 18.26 -27.40
C ALA A 458 3.24 18.68 -28.63
N LYS A 459 3.37 17.80 -29.64
CA LYS A 459 4.06 18.10 -30.91
C LYS A 459 3.33 19.09 -31.83
N GLN A 460 2.00 19.24 -31.65
CA GLN A 460 1.19 20.20 -32.45
C GLN A 460 1.20 21.61 -31.85
N GLY A 461 1.58 21.78 -30.61
CA GLY A 461 1.62 23.07 -29.94
C GLY A 461 3.03 23.50 -29.53
N SER A 462 3.11 24.64 -28.88
CA SER A 462 4.34 25.19 -28.32
C SER A 462 4.24 25.21 -26.81
N PHE A 463 5.20 24.59 -26.10
CA PHE A 463 5.21 24.57 -24.66
C PHE A 463 5.28 25.99 -24.07
N ILE A 464 4.40 26.29 -23.13
CA ILE A 464 4.33 27.56 -22.40
C ILE A 464 5.03 27.37 -21.04
N PRO A 465 6.33 27.66 -20.92
CA PRO A 465 7.10 27.36 -19.70
C PRO A 465 6.70 28.22 -18.50
N SER A 466 6.21 29.44 -18.79
CA SER A 466 5.74 30.40 -17.79
C SER A 466 4.51 31.10 -18.29
N GLU A 467 3.42 31.01 -17.55
CA GLU A 467 2.13 31.65 -17.88
C GLU A 467 1.99 32.94 -17.07
N ALA A 468 1.89 34.06 -17.76
CA ALA A 468 1.71 35.36 -17.13
C ALA A 468 0.32 35.47 -16.47
N ALA A 469 0.28 36.05 -15.29
CA ALA A 469 -0.95 36.28 -14.54
C ALA A 469 -0.86 37.56 -13.70
N GLU A 470 -2.01 38.07 -13.34
CA GLU A 470 -2.16 39.30 -12.56
C GLU A 470 -3.14 39.03 -11.40
N ALA A 471 -2.83 39.61 -10.26
CA ALA A 471 -3.75 39.62 -9.14
C ALA A 471 -3.43 40.80 -8.20
N PRO A 472 -4.43 41.34 -7.47
CA PRO A 472 -4.14 42.32 -6.43
C PRO A 472 -3.32 41.67 -5.32
N ALA A 473 -2.51 42.47 -4.63
CA ALA A 473 -1.83 42.04 -3.41
C ALA A 473 -2.85 41.58 -2.35
N LEU A 474 -2.47 40.60 -1.53
CA LEU A 474 -3.30 40.15 -0.42
C LEU A 474 -3.49 41.31 0.58
N GLU A 475 -4.73 41.77 0.74
CA GLU A 475 -5.02 42.81 1.72
C GLU A 475 -4.81 42.32 3.15
N LYS A 476 -4.05 43.07 3.92
CA LYS A 476 -3.83 42.84 5.37
C LYS A 476 -5.04 43.24 6.24
N ARG A 477 -6.13 43.70 5.65
CA ARG A 477 -7.30 44.22 6.36
C ARG A 477 -7.94 43.15 7.25
N LYS A 478 -8.15 43.44 8.52
CA LYS A 478 -8.99 42.67 9.43
C LYS A 478 -10.43 42.77 8.95
N ILE A 479 -10.96 41.75 8.27
CA ILE A 479 -12.38 41.67 7.99
C ILE A 479 -13.05 41.06 9.21
N MET A 480 -13.84 41.84 9.89
CA MET A 480 -14.77 41.39 10.93
C MET A 480 -16.04 40.90 10.24
N GLY A 481 -16.46 39.67 10.57
CA GLY A 481 -17.67 39.04 10.05
C GLY A 481 -17.45 37.93 9.00
N GLY A 482 -18.46 37.10 8.82
CA GLY A 482 -18.48 35.94 7.93
C GLY A 482 -18.79 34.64 8.67
N HIS A 483 -19.21 33.62 7.91
CA HIS A 483 -19.38 32.25 8.44
C HIS A 483 -18.08 31.76 9.08
N TRP A 484 -18.17 31.04 10.19
CA TRP A 484 -16.99 30.59 10.97
C TRP A 484 -15.92 29.92 10.11
N HIS A 485 -16.32 29.07 9.15
CA HIS A 485 -15.39 28.37 8.28
C HIS A 485 -14.68 29.30 7.30
N SER A 486 -15.35 30.33 6.77
CA SER A 486 -14.70 31.31 5.91
C SER A 486 -13.67 32.16 6.65
N VAL A 487 -13.82 32.31 7.97
CA VAL A 487 -12.78 32.92 8.83
C VAL A 487 -11.58 31.98 8.97
N LEU A 488 -11.84 30.69 9.14
CA LEU A 488 -10.82 29.65 9.26
C LEU A 488 -9.99 29.52 7.97
N GLU A 489 -10.61 29.53 6.80
CA GLU A 489 -9.95 29.50 5.48
C GLU A 489 -8.93 30.62 5.27
N ARG A 490 -9.06 31.73 5.96
CA ARG A 490 -8.13 32.86 5.90
C ARG A 490 -6.93 32.69 6.84
N LYS A 491 -6.96 31.71 7.74
CA LYS A 491 -5.98 31.48 8.80
C LYS A 491 -5.28 30.12 8.60
N PRO A 492 -4.33 30.02 7.66
CA PRO A 492 -3.72 28.73 7.31
C PRO A 492 -3.03 28.03 8.48
N VAL A 493 -2.41 28.77 9.40
CA VAL A 493 -1.76 28.19 10.58
C VAL A 493 -2.80 27.48 11.47
N ILE A 494 -3.89 28.19 11.82
CA ILE A 494 -4.95 27.61 12.66
C ILE A 494 -5.62 26.44 11.94
N PHE A 495 -5.85 26.56 10.63
CA PHE A 495 -6.42 25.48 9.81
C PHE A 495 -5.53 24.24 9.88
N THR A 496 -4.23 24.37 9.63
CA THR A 496 -3.27 23.26 9.67
C THR A 496 -3.17 22.64 11.06
N SER A 497 -3.16 23.47 12.13
CA SER A 497 -3.15 22.97 13.52
C SER A 497 -4.40 22.16 13.85
N LEU A 498 -5.58 22.59 13.39
CA LEU A 498 -6.83 21.85 13.60
C LEU A 498 -6.85 20.52 12.83
N VAL A 499 -6.30 20.48 11.61
CA VAL A 499 -6.10 19.25 10.87
C VAL A 499 -5.20 18.30 11.66
N LEU A 500 -4.05 18.78 12.14
CA LEU A 500 -3.12 17.98 12.96
C LEU A 500 -3.80 17.44 14.21
N VAL A 501 -4.54 18.27 14.95
CA VAL A 501 -5.29 17.83 16.13
C VAL A 501 -6.32 16.75 15.77
N ALA A 502 -7.06 16.94 14.68
CA ALA A 502 -8.07 15.97 14.26
C ALA A 502 -7.49 14.57 14.00
N ILE A 503 -6.34 14.49 13.33
CA ILE A 503 -5.68 13.20 13.05
C ILE A 503 -5.01 12.60 14.27
N LEU A 504 -4.42 13.43 15.16
CA LEU A 504 -3.75 12.95 16.36
C LEU A 504 -4.73 12.38 17.37
N ILE A 505 -5.94 12.93 17.49
CA ILE A 505 -6.98 12.37 18.38
C ILE A 505 -7.23 10.90 18.04
N GLY A 506 -7.47 10.60 16.76
CA GLY A 506 -7.71 9.21 16.33
C GLY A 506 -6.49 8.32 16.50
N GLY A 507 -5.34 8.75 16.00
CA GLY A 507 -4.12 7.94 16.06
C GLY A 507 -3.66 7.62 17.49
N VAL A 508 -3.72 8.58 18.41
CA VAL A 508 -3.33 8.37 19.81
C VAL A 508 -4.29 7.41 20.50
N ILE A 509 -5.61 7.62 20.38
CA ILE A 509 -6.60 6.78 21.05
C ILE A 509 -6.60 5.36 20.47
N GLU A 510 -6.35 5.19 19.20
CA GLU A 510 -6.29 3.88 18.54
C GLU A 510 -5.05 3.08 18.94
N MET A 511 -3.87 3.71 18.96
CA MET A 511 -2.60 3.00 19.14
C MET A 511 -2.13 2.90 20.60
N VAL A 512 -2.17 4.00 21.34
CA VAL A 512 -1.52 4.09 22.66
C VAL A 512 -2.04 3.04 23.67
N PRO A 513 -3.33 2.72 23.77
CA PRO A 513 -3.81 1.69 24.69
C PRO A 513 -3.17 0.31 24.46
N THR A 514 -2.84 -0.04 23.22
CA THR A 514 -2.19 -1.33 22.89
C THR A 514 -0.75 -1.39 23.45
N PHE A 515 -0.09 -0.26 23.60
CA PHE A 515 1.24 -0.18 24.22
C PHE A 515 1.20 -0.14 25.77
N LEU A 516 0.19 0.49 26.34
CA LEU A 516 0.12 0.72 27.80
C LEU A 516 -0.58 -0.41 28.56
N ILE A 517 -1.54 -1.08 27.93
CA ILE A 517 -2.39 -2.09 28.61
C ILE A 517 -1.81 -3.49 28.34
N LYS A 518 -1.07 -4.02 29.30
CA LYS A 518 -0.39 -5.34 29.19
C LYS A 518 -1.35 -6.50 28.87
N SER A 519 -2.59 -6.46 29.34
CA SER A 519 -3.60 -7.49 29.07
C SER A 519 -4.06 -7.56 27.61
N ASN A 520 -3.75 -6.55 26.80
CA ASN A 520 -4.01 -6.59 25.35
C ASN A 520 -3.14 -7.62 24.61
N ILE A 521 -1.97 -7.94 25.17
CA ILE A 521 -1.02 -8.90 24.58
C ILE A 521 -0.58 -9.86 25.71
N PRO A 522 -1.39 -10.86 26.07
CA PRO A 522 -1.02 -11.84 27.09
C PRO A 522 0.25 -12.59 26.68
N THR A 523 1.22 -12.64 27.59
CA THR A 523 2.46 -13.39 27.37
C THR A 523 2.24 -14.91 27.47
N ILE A 524 2.95 -15.67 26.66
CA ILE A 524 2.97 -17.12 26.66
C ILE A 524 4.39 -17.56 27.07
N ALA A 525 4.52 -18.19 28.22
CA ALA A 525 5.82 -18.53 28.82
C ALA A 525 6.68 -19.47 27.97
N SER A 526 6.08 -20.30 27.11
CA SER A 526 6.76 -21.22 26.21
C SER A 526 7.33 -20.55 24.96
N VAL A 527 6.86 -19.33 24.61
CA VAL A 527 7.35 -18.58 23.44
C VAL A 527 8.75 -18.04 23.74
N LYS A 528 9.70 -18.36 22.87
CA LYS A 528 11.11 -17.97 22.99
C LYS A 528 11.55 -17.14 21.79
N PRO A 529 12.59 -16.29 21.95
CA PRO A 529 13.25 -15.64 20.83
C PRO A 529 13.72 -16.65 19.78
N TYR A 530 13.76 -16.21 18.51
CA TYR A 530 14.32 -17.02 17.45
C TYR A 530 15.81 -17.34 17.71
N THR A 531 16.22 -18.58 17.46
CA THR A 531 17.64 -18.91 17.45
C THR A 531 18.36 -18.17 16.33
N PRO A 532 19.70 -18.07 16.34
CA PRO A 532 20.43 -17.40 15.28
C PRO A 532 20.15 -17.98 13.86
N LEU A 533 20.01 -19.30 13.73
CA LEU A 533 19.70 -19.93 12.46
C LEU A 533 18.26 -19.65 12.00
N GLU A 534 17.30 -19.75 12.91
CA GLU A 534 15.89 -19.40 12.65
C GLU A 534 15.73 -17.94 12.25
N LEU A 535 16.50 -17.03 12.87
CA LEU A 535 16.50 -15.61 12.56
C LEU A 535 17.03 -15.33 11.14
N HIS A 536 18.10 -16.03 10.73
CA HIS A 536 18.57 -15.96 9.34
C HIS A 536 17.54 -16.52 8.36
N GLY A 537 16.89 -17.62 8.71
CA GLY A 537 15.80 -18.20 7.91
C GLY A 537 14.61 -17.27 7.77
N ARG A 538 14.26 -16.56 8.84
CA ARG A 538 13.21 -15.53 8.83
C ARG A 538 13.55 -14.36 7.91
N ASP A 539 14.80 -13.91 7.92
CA ASP A 539 15.25 -12.85 7.02
C ASP A 539 15.25 -13.30 5.54
N ILE A 540 15.58 -14.56 5.27
CA ILE A 540 15.45 -15.16 3.93
C ILE A 540 13.99 -15.23 3.51
N TYR A 541 13.08 -15.65 4.38
CA TYR A 541 11.64 -15.66 4.14
C TYR A 541 11.10 -14.27 3.73
N ILE A 542 11.56 -13.22 4.41
CA ILE A 542 11.25 -11.83 4.07
C ILE A 542 11.87 -11.44 2.72
N ARG A 543 13.15 -11.74 2.52
CA ARG A 543 13.89 -11.41 1.29
C ARG A 543 13.25 -12.02 0.04
N GLU A 544 12.83 -13.27 0.12
CA GLU A 544 12.17 -13.95 -1.00
C GLU A 544 10.70 -13.55 -1.16
N GLY A 545 10.15 -12.77 -0.23
CA GLY A 545 8.77 -12.28 -0.27
C GLY A 545 7.73 -13.38 -0.06
N CYS A 546 8.04 -14.41 0.72
CA CYS A 546 7.12 -15.50 1.03
C CYS A 546 5.83 -14.99 1.69
N ASN A 547 5.93 -13.93 2.50
CA ASN A 547 4.80 -13.23 3.11
C ASN A 547 3.86 -12.55 2.12
N ASN A 548 4.25 -12.39 0.86
CA ASN A 548 3.40 -11.85 -0.21
C ASN A 548 2.38 -12.88 -0.76
N CYS A 549 2.66 -14.17 -0.55
CA CYS A 549 1.80 -15.29 -0.97
C CYS A 549 1.19 -16.04 0.20
N HIS A 550 1.92 -16.14 1.32
CA HIS A 550 1.55 -16.90 2.51
C HIS A 550 1.28 -15.97 3.70
N SER A 551 0.20 -16.24 4.42
CA SER A 551 -0.06 -15.60 5.71
C SER A 551 0.58 -16.40 6.86
N GLN A 552 0.73 -15.77 8.01
CA GLN A 552 1.10 -16.41 9.28
C GLN A 552 0.09 -15.99 10.36
N MET A 553 -1.19 -16.25 10.11
CA MET A 553 -2.30 -15.88 11.00
C MET A 553 -3.47 -16.84 10.80
N VAL A 554 -3.58 -17.85 11.65
CA VAL A 554 -4.72 -18.74 11.70
C VAL A 554 -5.84 -18.04 12.47
N ARG A 555 -6.96 -17.74 11.80
CA ARG A 555 -8.11 -17.05 12.38
C ARG A 555 -8.94 -18.00 13.25
N PRO A 556 -9.72 -17.51 14.22
CA PRO A 556 -10.52 -18.34 15.13
C PRO A 556 -11.81 -18.86 14.46
N PHE A 557 -11.68 -19.49 13.31
CA PHE A 557 -12.76 -20.17 12.59
C PHE A 557 -12.55 -21.66 12.60
N ARG A 558 -13.61 -22.44 12.78
CA ARG A 558 -13.55 -23.91 12.73
C ARG A 558 -12.87 -24.41 11.45
N SER A 559 -13.22 -23.85 10.29
CA SER A 559 -12.62 -24.22 9.01
C SER A 559 -11.11 -23.95 8.91
N GLU A 560 -10.60 -22.93 9.62
CA GLU A 560 -9.16 -22.64 9.66
C GLU A 560 -8.43 -23.50 10.68
N THR A 561 -9.03 -23.69 11.85
CA THR A 561 -8.42 -24.53 12.89
C THR A 561 -8.37 -26.00 12.51
N GLU A 562 -9.35 -26.50 11.76
CA GLU A 562 -9.31 -27.86 11.21
C GLU A 562 -8.27 -28.00 10.07
N ARG A 563 -8.08 -26.96 9.24
CA ARG A 563 -7.12 -26.98 8.15
C ARG A 563 -5.68 -26.83 8.59
N TYR A 564 -5.42 -25.89 9.50
CA TYR A 564 -4.08 -25.44 9.86
C TYR A 564 -3.65 -25.86 11.27
N GLY A 565 -4.57 -25.97 12.21
CA GLY A 565 -4.32 -26.17 13.63
C GLY A 565 -4.84 -25.02 14.48
N GLU A 566 -4.46 -24.95 15.74
CA GLU A 566 -4.95 -23.98 16.71
C GLU A 566 -4.82 -22.52 16.22
N TYR A 567 -5.83 -21.68 16.47
CA TYR A 567 -5.81 -20.27 16.08
C TYR A 567 -4.66 -19.50 16.73
N SER A 568 -4.19 -18.47 16.04
CA SER A 568 -3.03 -17.66 16.43
C SER A 568 -3.37 -16.76 17.63
N LYS A 569 -2.46 -16.69 18.60
CA LYS A 569 -2.59 -15.90 19.84
C LYS A 569 -1.61 -14.73 19.83
N ALA A 570 -2.01 -13.60 20.43
CA ALA A 570 -1.20 -12.38 20.48
C ALA A 570 0.22 -12.61 21.04
N GLY A 571 0.33 -13.42 22.09
CA GLY A 571 1.60 -13.73 22.76
C GLY A 571 2.59 -14.55 21.91
N GLU A 572 2.16 -15.16 20.80
CA GLU A 572 3.05 -15.91 19.94
C GLU A 572 3.96 -15.02 19.09
N PHE A 573 3.59 -13.75 18.88
CA PHE A 573 4.26 -12.82 17.97
C PHE A 573 5.13 -11.77 18.66
N VAL A 574 5.32 -11.87 19.98
CA VAL A 574 5.99 -10.83 20.79
C VAL A 574 7.44 -10.57 20.40
N TYR A 575 8.05 -11.46 19.63
CA TYR A 575 9.44 -11.33 19.12
C TYR A 575 9.50 -11.14 17.59
N ASP A 576 8.34 -10.93 16.94
CA ASP A 576 8.27 -10.70 15.51
C ASP A 576 8.50 -9.23 15.14
N HIS A 577 9.70 -8.91 14.70
CA HIS A 577 10.14 -7.61 14.20
C HIS A 577 10.58 -7.71 12.73
N PRO A 578 9.73 -7.33 11.76
CA PRO A 578 8.31 -6.95 11.84
C PRO A 578 7.36 -8.15 11.95
N PHE A 579 6.06 -7.89 12.16
CA PHE A 579 5.04 -8.92 12.03
C PHE A 579 4.92 -9.44 10.58
N LEU A 580 4.50 -10.70 10.40
CA LEU A 580 4.41 -11.35 9.07
C LEU A 580 3.04 -12.02 8.84
N TRP A 581 1.96 -11.43 9.35
CA TRP A 581 0.62 -12.03 9.22
C TRP A 581 0.13 -12.11 7.78
N GLY A 582 0.62 -11.22 6.89
CA GLY A 582 0.16 -11.14 5.51
C GLY A 582 -1.23 -10.53 5.36
N SER A 583 -1.58 -10.21 4.14
CA SER A 583 -2.91 -9.66 3.75
C SER A 583 -3.62 -10.52 2.69
N LYS A 584 -2.95 -11.57 2.19
CA LYS A 584 -3.41 -12.42 1.10
C LYS A 584 -2.94 -13.86 1.30
N ARG A 585 -3.76 -14.82 0.85
CA ARG A 585 -3.41 -16.23 0.74
C ARG A 585 -3.47 -16.69 -0.71
N THR A 586 -2.37 -16.49 -1.44
CA THR A 586 -2.12 -17.15 -2.73
C THR A 586 -1.67 -18.59 -2.51
N GLY A 587 -0.94 -18.82 -1.41
CA GLY A 587 -0.63 -20.11 -0.80
C GLY A 587 -1.27 -20.23 0.59
N PRO A 588 -1.15 -21.41 1.24
CA PRO A 588 -1.73 -21.67 2.56
C PRO A 588 -1.11 -20.81 3.67
N ASP A 589 -1.81 -20.73 4.81
CA ASP A 589 -1.24 -20.18 6.03
C ASP A 589 -0.11 -21.05 6.57
N LEU A 590 1.00 -20.43 7.01
CA LEU A 590 2.19 -21.13 7.46
C LEU A 590 2.42 -21.07 8.98
N HIS A 591 1.54 -20.41 9.74
CA HIS A 591 1.79 -20.23 11.18
C HIS A 591 1.80 -21.54 11.98
N ARG A 592 1.30 -22.62 11.42
CA ARG A 592 1.28 -23.98 12.03
C ARG A 592 2.03 -25.02 11.20
N VAL A 593 2.95 -24.58 10.34
CA VAL A 593 3.68 -25.50 9.45
C VAL A 593 4.78 -26.28 10.18
N GLY A 594 5.28 -25.78 11.29
CA GLY A 594 6.34 -26.42 12.08
C GLY A 594 5.94 -27.82 12.55
N ALA A 595 6.81 -28.78 12.32
CA ALA A 595 6.62 -30.20 12.58
C ALA A 595 5.41 -30.84 11.85
N LYS A 596 4.85 -30.19 10.83
CA LYS A 596 3.82 -30.77 9.96
C LYS A 596 4.45 -31.62 8.85
N TYR A 597 5.55 -31.15 8.31
CA TYR A 597 6.34 -31.83 7.28
C TYR A 597 7.77 -32.00 7.77
N ASN A 598 8.47 -33.06 7.31
CA ASN A 598 9.88 -33.28 7.65
C ASN A 598 10.81 -32.35 6.83
N ASN A 599 12.10 -32.31 7.20
CA ASN A 599 13.07 -31.44 6.54
C ASN A 599 13.27 -31.75 5.07
N VAL A 600 13.21 -33.04 4.68
CA VAL A 600 13.34 -33.49 3.28
C VAL A 600 12.17 -32.96 2.43
N TRP A 601 10.95 -32.94 3.00
CA TRP A 601 9.80 -32.38 2.29
C TRP A 601 9.99 -30.88 2.03
N HIS A 602 10.42 -30.11 3.03
CA HIS A 602 10.70 -28.69 2.86
C HIS A 602 11.80 -28.43 1.84
N PHE A 603 12.85 -29.23 1.86
CA PHE A 603 13.94 -29.17 0.89
C PHE A 603 13.43 -29.35 -0.53
N ASN A 604 12.71 -30.45 -0.79
CA ASN A 604 12.16 -30.77 -2.11
C ASN A 604 11.12 -29.74 -2.57
N HIS A 605 10.28 -29.24 -1.63
CA HIS A 605 9.28 -28.25 -1.94
C HIS A 605 9.87 -26.89 -2.38
N MET A 606 11.01 -26.49 -1.83
CA MET A 606 11.69 -25.26 -2.27
C MET A 606 12.46 -25.48 -3.59
N LEU A 607 12.94 -26.69 -3.84
CA LEU A 607 13.66 -27.03 -5.06
C LEU A 607 12.70 -27.15 -6.26
N ASP A 608 11.60 -27.86 -6.07
CA ASP A 608 10.52 -28.03 -7.04
C ASP A 608 9.19 -28.20 -6.31
N PRO A 609 8.38 -27.13 -6.19
CA PRO A 609 7.08 -27.19 -5.51
C PRO A 609 6.11 -28.21 -6.11
N ASN A 610 6.17 -28.46 -7.42
CA ASN A 610 5.30 -29.42 -8.07
C ASN A 610 5.64 -30.89 -7.71
N SER A 611 6.87 -31.18 -7.33
CA SER A 611 7.27 -32.54 -6.90
C SER A 611 6.56 -32.98 -5.62
N THR A 612 6.26 -32.06 -4.73
CA THR A 612 5.59 -32.32 -3.45
C THR A 612 4.10 -31.91 -3.45
N SER A 613 3.71 -31.01 -4.35
CA SER A 613 2.38 -30.44 -4.44
C SER A 613 1.99 -30.24 -5.92
N PRO A 614 1.58 -31.32 -6.63
CA PRO A 614 1.26 -31.27 -8.06
C PRO A 614 0.15 -30.24 -8.38
N GLY A 615 0.40 -29.35 -9.35
CA GLY A 615 -0.47 -28.24 -9.70
C GLY A 615 -0.20 -26.95 -8.93
N SER A 616 0.88 -26.89 -8.16
CA SER A 616 1.33 -25.68 -7.48
C SER A 616 1.70 -24.59 -8.47
N ILE A 617 1.30 -23.33 -8.15
CA ILE A 617 1.73 -22.11 -8.86
C ILE A 617 2.95 -21.45 -8.19
N MET A 618 3.47 -22.03 -7.11
CA MET A 618 4.65 -21.54 -6.43
C MET A 618 5.89 -21.74 -7.31
N PRO A 619 6.75 -20.72 -7.52
CA PRO A 619 7.98 -20.89 -8.28
C PRO A 619 9.04 -21.65 -7.46
N PRO A 620 10.00 -22.32 -8.11
CA PRO A 620 11.17 -22.91 -7.44
C PRO A 620 12.16 -21.83 -7.00
N TYR A 621 12.99 -22.16 -5.98
CA TYR A 621 13.99 -21.25 -5.40
C TYR A 621 15.41 -21.90 -5.42
N PRO A 622 15.97 -22.23 -6.60
CA PRO A 622 17.22 -23.01 -6.69
C PRO A 622 18.43 -22.30 -6.10
N TRP A 623 18.45 -20.97 -6.01
CA TRP A 623 19.55 -20.20 -5.40
C TRP A 623 19.71 -20.45 -3.90
N LEU A 624 18.66 -20.84 -3.17
CA LEU A 624 18.74 -21.15 -1.74
C LEU A 624 19.67 -22.35 -1.42
N PHE A 625 19.93 -23.19 -2.42
CA PHE A 625 20.77 -24.38 -2.30
C PHE A 625 22.25 -24.08 -2.60
N THR A 626 22.55 -22.97 -3.24
CA THR A 626 23.89 -22.57 -3.68
C THR A 626 24.41 -21.33 -2.98
N GLN A 627 23.52 -20.48 -2.47
CA GLN A 627 23.88 -19.29 -1.68
C GLN A 627 24.07 -19.66 -0.22
N GLY A 628 25.02 -18.97 0.43
CA GLY A 628 25.37 -19.20 1.83
C GLY A 628 24.89 -18.10 2.76
N ILE A 629 24.63 -18.47 4.01
CA ILE A 629 24.24 -17.56 5.10
C ILE A 629 25.44 -16.63 5.42
N ASP A 630 25.20 -15.32 5.50
CA ASP A 630 26.21 -14.37 5.98
C ASP A 630 26.25 -14.32 7.52
N THR A 631 27.04 -15.21 8.10
CA THR A 631 27.19 -15.31 9.56
C THR A 631 27.89 -14.12 10.21
N LYS A 632 28.49 -13.19 9.44
CA LYS A 632 29.09 -11.96 9.97
C LYS A 632 28.03 -11.02 10.53
N LEU A 633 26.79 -11.12 10.04
CA LEU A 633 25.68 -10.28 10.48
C LEU A 633 25.01 -10.79 11.76
N THR A 634 25.24 -12.03 12.19
CA THR A 634 24.52 -12.65 13.31
C THR A 634 24.61 -11.83 14.60
N ALA A 635 25.81 -11.44 15.00
CA ALA A 635 26.00 -10.64 16.21
C ALA A 635 25.25 -9.28 16.15
N GLY A 636 25.30 -8.61 15.00
CA GLY A 636 24.58 -7.35 14.76
C GLY A 636 23.05 -7.51 14.86
N LYS A 637 22.51 -8.60 14.30
CA LYS A 637 21.07 -8.92 14.38
C LYS A 637 20.61 -9.14 15.81
N ILE A 638 21.36 -9.94 16.59
CA ILE A 638 21.06 -10.21 18.01
C ILE A 638 21.09 -8.90 18.82
N LYS A 639 22.12 -8.05 18.64
CA LYS A 639 22.23 -6.76 19.32
C LYS A 639 21.05 -5.82 18.98
N ALA A 640 20.70 -5.72 17.71
CA ALA A 640 19.58 -4.89 17.26
C ALA A 640 18.25 -5.33 17.88
N LEU A 641 17.95 -6.64 17.87
CA LEU A 641 16.73 -7.19 18.48
C LEU A 641 16.73 -7.04 20.01
N ARG A 642 17.86 -7.21 20.69
CA ARG A 642 17.96 -6.93 22.12
C ARG A 642 17.66 -5.47 22.45
N THR A 643 18.08 -4.54 21.59
CA THR A 643 17.79 -3.11 21.76
C THR A 643 16.28 -2.81 21.75
N VAL A 644 15.48 -3.56 21.00
CA VAL A 644 14.02 -3.44 20.99
C VAL A 644 13.31 -4.36 21.98
N GLY A 645 14.05 -4.98 22.90
CA GLY A 645 13.50 -5.71 24.04
C GLY A 645 13.33 -7.22 23.87
N VAL A 646 13.87 -7.80 22.81
CA VAL A 646 13.94 -9.27 22.69
C VAL A 646 14.93 -9.80 23.73
N PRO A 647 14.55 -10.78 24.60
CA PRO A 647 15.32 -11.16 25.78
C PRO A 647 16.49 -12.09 25.48
N TYR A 648 17.34 -11.73 24.53
CA TYR A 648 18.63 -12.40 24.37
C TYR A 648 19.56 -12.05 25.55
N ALA A 649 20.24 -13.05 26.09
CA ALA A 649 21.20 -12.85 27.15
C ALA A 649 22.34 -11.91 26.73
N GLU A 650 22.87 -11.16 27.66
CA GLU A 650 24.06 -10.34 27.42
C GLU A 650 25.25 -11.21 27.05
N GLY A 651 26.00 -10.85 26.02
CA GLY A 651 27.11 -11.66 25.49
C GLY A 651 26.69 -12.84 24.58
N TYR A 652 25.38 -13.09 24.41
CA TYR A 652 24.93 -14.17 23.53
C TYR A 652 25.37 -13.97 22.07
N GLU A 653 25.53 -12.72 21.63
CA GLU A 653 26.06 -12.39 20.31
C GLU A 653 27.43 -12.98 20.00
N ASP A 654 28.25 -13.25 21.02
CA ASP A 654 29.60 -13.77 20.88
C ASP A 654 29.60 -15.29 20.59
N ILE A 655 28.58 -16.01 21.07
CA ILE A 655 28.42 -17.47 20.88
C ILE A 655 27.35 -17.81 19.85
N ALA A 656 26.59 -16.86 19.38
CA ALA A 656 25.43 -17.05 18.49
C ALA A 656 25.78 -17.85 17.22
N ASN A 657 26.97 -17.66 16.66
CA ASN A 657 27.42 -18.45 15.51
C ASN A 657 27.78 -19.93 15.84
N GLN A 658 28.05 -20.24 17.10
CA GLN A 658 28.24 -21.63 17.52
C GLN A 658 26.91 -22.36 17.59
N ASP A 659 25.89 -21.71 18.17
CA ASP A 659 24.52 -22.22 18.20
C ASP A 659 23.94 -22.39 16.80
N LEU A 660 24.17 -21.40 15.93
CA LEU A 660 23.77 -21.45 14.51
C LEU A 660 24.34 -22.72 13.83
N LYS A 661 25.65 -22.96 13.98
CA LYS A 661 26.29 -24.12 13.36
C LYS A 661 25.78 -25.44 13.95
N ALA A 662 25.63 -25.52 15.27
CA ALA A 662 25.12 -26.73 15.93
C ALA A 662 23.71 -27.09 15.40
N GLN A 663 22.78 -26.13 15.35
CA GLN A 663 21.45 -26.35 14.82
C GLN A 663 21.45 -26.66 13.32
N ALA A 664 22.33 -26.02 12.53
CA ALA A 664 22.46 -26.31 11.10
C ALA A 664 22.93 -27.74 10.87
N GLN A 665 23.91 -28.22 11.67
CA GLN A 665 24.42 -29.59 11.60
C GLN A 665 23.35 -30.64 11.93
N GLU A 666 22.47 -30.36 12.90
CA GLU A 666 21.32 -31.24 13.22
C GLU A 666 20.38 -31.39 12.01
N ILE A 667 20.02 -30.29 11.33
CA ILE A 667 19.18 -30.32 10.15
C ILE A 667 19.85 -31.03 8.98
N VAL A 668 21.17 -30.79 8.77
CA VAL A 668 21.95 -31.49 7.70
C VAL A 668 22.02 -32.99 7.96
N ASN A 669 22.21 -33.41 9.22
CA ASN A 669 22.22 -34.81 9.56
C ASN A 669 20.86 -35.50 9.30
N ASP A 670 19.76 -34.82 9.61
CA ASP A 670 18.41 -35.31 9.31
C ASP A 670 18.16 -35.39 7.79
N LEU A 671 18.59 -34.38 7.04
CA LEU A 671 18.50 -34.38 5.57
C LEU A 671 19.32 -35.52 4.96
N LYS A 672 20.54 -35.77 5.48
CA LYS A 672 21.43 -36.87 5.05
C LYS A 672 20.83 -38.25 5.34
N ALA A 673 20.11 -38.40 6.46
CA ALA A 673 19.38 -39.62 6.77
C ALA A 673 18.23 -39.88 5.75
N GLY A 674 17.78 -38.86 5.03
CA GLY A 674 16.83 -38.91 3.92
C GLY A 674 17.48 -38.83 2.55
N ASP A 675 18.74 -39.21 2.40
CA ASP A 675 19.52 -39.23 1.15
C ASP A 675 19.70 -37.83 0.49
N VAL A 676 19.68 -36.76 1.27
CA VAL A 676 19.88 -35.38 0.80
C VAL A 676 21.24 -34.86 1.33
N GLU A 677 22.13 -34.49 0.43
CA GLU A 677 23.41 -33.87 0.77
C GLU A 677 23.36 -32.35 0.51
N ILE A 678 23.69 -31.57 1.53
CA ILE A 678 23.73 -30.08 1.46
C ILE A 678 24.75 -29.52 2.44
N SER A 679 25.32 -28.36 2.13
CA SER A 679 26.22 -27.65 3.05
C SER A 679 25.44 -27.07 4.24
N GLU A 680 26.02 -27.16 5.45
CA GLU A 680 25.45 -26.56 6.68
C GLU A 680 25.22 -25.02 6.55
N GLY A 681 26.06 -24.38 5.73
CA GLY A 681 25.96 -22.92 5.46
C GLY A 681 24.94 -22.52 4.39
N ALA A 682 24.27 -23.48 3.73
CA ALA A 682 23.32 -23.15 2.67
C ALA A 682 22.06 -22.44 3.23
N GLU A 683 21.55 -21.47 2.50
CA GLU A 683 20.39 -20.68 2.92
C GLU A 683 19.12 -21.52 3.15
N ILE A 684 18.97 -22.62 2.39
CA ILE A 684 17.83 -23.53 2.56
C ILE A 684 17.78 -24.13 3.97
N VAL A 685 18.93 -24.39 4.60
CA VAL A 685 19.02 -24.95 5.95
C VAL A 685 18.44 -23.97 6.97
N ALA A 686 18.76 -22.68 6.84
CA ALA A 686 18.19 -21.65 7.70
C ALA A 686 16.69 -21.45 7.47
N LEU A 687 16.25 -21.49 6.21
CA LEU A 687 14.82 -21.37 5.90
C LEU A 687 14.04 -22.56 6.49
N ILE A 688 14.56 -23.77 6.41
CA ILE A 688 13.96 -24.97 7.03
C ILE A 688 13.88 -24.77 8.55
N ALA A 689 14.94 -24.29 9.21
CA ALA A 689 14.92 -24.01 10.64
C ALA A 689 13.78 -23.07 11.03
N TYR A 690 13.63 -21.97 10.28
CA TYR A 690 12.55 -21.02 10.53
C TYR A 690 11.16 -21.64 10.30
N LEU A 691 10.93 -22.35 9.21
CA LEU A 691 9.65 -22.99 8.92
C LEU A 691 9.28 -24.05 9.96
N GLN A 692 10.24 -24.84 10.43
CA GLN A 692 10.05 -25.82 11.48
C GLN A 692 9.77 -25.21 12.85
N ARG A 693 10.17 -23.95 13.06
CA ARG A 693 9.89 -23.21 14.29
C ARG A 693 8.42 -22.76 14.39
N LEU A 694 7.77 -22.44 13.26
CA LEU A 694 6.48 -21.80 13.23
C LEU A 694 5.39 -22.60 13.95
N GLY A 695 4.84 -22.01 15.02
CA GLY A 695 3.72 -22.55 15.82
C GLY A 695 4.09 -23.73 16.71
N THR A 696 5.37 -24.04 16.91
CA THR A 696 5.79 -25.14 17.78
C THR A 696 5.83 -24.77 19.26
N ASP A 697 6.06 -23.51 19.60
CA ASP A 697 6.16 -23.04 20.99
C ASP A 697 4.94 -23.35 21.84
N ILE A 698 3.74 -23.24 21.26
CA ILE A 698 2.49 -23.52 22.00
C ILE A 698 2.18 -25.01 22.15
N LYS A 699 2.92 -25.89 21.44
CA LYS A 699 2.77 -27.34 21.52
C LYS A 699 3.58 -27.93 22.70
N VAL A 700 4.51 -27.19 23.26
CA VAL A 700 5.27 -27.62 24.44
C VAL A 700 4.34 -27.62 25.63
N GLN A 701 3.97 -28.82 26.13
CA GLN A 701 3.26 -28.93 27.39
C GLN A 701 4.15 -28.33 28.50
N PRO A 702 3.61 -27.49 29.41
CA PRO A 702 4.35 -27.06 30.57
C PRO A 702 4.80 -28.33 31.31
N THR A 703 6.09 -28.59 31.37
CA THR A 703 6.62 -29.56 32.30
C THR A 703 6.10 -29.19 33.68
N ALA A 704 5.42 -30.13 34.36
CA ALA A 704 4.88 -29.98 35.70
C ALA A 704 6.01 -29.79 36.72
N GLN A 705 6.66 -28.63 36.67
CA GLN A 705 7.62 -28.15 37.67
C GLN A 705 7.43 -26.62 37.74
N ASN A 706 6.53 -26.25 38.66
CA ASN A 706 6.35 -25.01 39.40
C ASN A 706 4.85 -24.73 39.58
N GLN A 707 4.20 -25.52 40.43
CA GLN A 707 3.04 -25.05 41.22
C GLN A 707 3.54 -24.43 42.51
#